data_88e5bfd7c5f2ce4112caa20242b72353
#
_entry.id   88e5bfd7c5f2ce4112caa20242b72353
#
_cell.length_a   1.000
_cell.length_b   1.000
_cell.length_c   1.000
_cell.angle_alpha   90.00
_cell.angle_beta   90.00
_cell.angle_gamma   90.00
#
_symmetry.space_group_name_H-M   'P 1'
#
loop_
_entity.id
_entity.type
_entity.pdbx_description
1 polymer ?
#
loop_
_entity_poly.entity_id
_entity_poly.type
_entity_poly.pdbx_seq_one_letter_code
_entity_poly.pdbx_strand_id
1 'polypeptide(L)'
;MKKSILYVLTSLLFLSSCEMYIPPKNTLTDNDLMSSDAGLSIYMSRLYSQMPWEDFKYMAQWGLPRRSSWLGCFGVEGTGEAVNRDGLTTPFRGEDDPWWGAAYTLIRDANKLIEGLPAYRDNYANEAVYNDYIGQAYFVRAYSYYQMARRYGGVPLVTEVIEYPATSDKLERYRASEEDTWNQILADFDMAAELMMPKSKLRGYANKYVALAFKAEAMLYAGSVAKYNSTVTGNLTGIGAKSGNRVMGFGDNAAELSQKWFTEAYKAAREVMTEGGYSLYKKTWAEGDKEAQYRNMVDMWSDLTSPENILVREYEYPTLCHGLDAYSSPFLWHSPLAGGTCPTLDFIEMFDGLEYHPDGTLKLTTGSANDKGEYLLYDSPMDLFAQVEPRLRAYVILPMDEFRKETIEVRAGIFTGGSQGHVPLLFGDNYSYGAAQTKYADSPYYKGSNKSLYLGAQPTSGIETVSVNGKEMPATGACGVWQEYYESTLTGLHLRKYLDENKVIENIGEGKSDQPFILMRYADVLLAAAEAAVELAIAGVPCPIQGEDMLAVATEAINDIRQRAGADLLTQGLTADEISRNIVRRERRKELAFEHKTKWDLRRWRVQHEGAKELFWGVEKDAGIFSSGSKYRFRALYPFYSSVNDKYFFDAHFINVSPKEFEYNVIDYYFSIPSDEVSKSEYIDQQPNR
;
A
#
# COMPACT_ATOMS: atom_id res chain seq x y z
N MET A 1 -60.03 -46.69 -42.04
CA MET A 1 -60.28 -45.26 -41.69
C MET A 1 -60.23 -44.91 -40.19
N LYS A 2 -60.84 -45.64 -39.27
CA LYS A 2 -60.84 -45.29 -37.80
C LYS A 2 -59.42 -45.38 -37.16
N LYS A 3 -58.55 -46.28 -37.59
CA LYS A 3 -57.18 -46.41 -37.07
C LYS A 3 -56.22 -45.33 -37.62
N SER A 4 -56.41 -44.84 -38.83
CA SER A 4 -55.60 -43.80 -39.46
C SER A 4 -55.92 -42.41 -38.85
N ILE A 5 -57.14 -42.16 -38.44
CA ILE A 5 -57.54 -40.92 -37.76
C ILE A 5 -56.95 -40.86 -36.36
N LEU A 6 -56.82 -41.99 -35.66
CA LEU A 6 -56.22 -42.06 -34.34
C LEU A 6 -54.72 -41.74 -34.36
N TYR A 7 -53.99 -42.18 -35.38
CA TYR A 7 -52.56 -41.86 -35.55
C TYR A 7 -52.33 -40.39 -35.91
N VAL A 8 -53.23 -39.78 -36.68
CA VAL A 8 -53.14 -38.34 -37.01
C VAL A 8 -53.50 -37.47 -35.79
N LEU A 9 -54.47 -37.87 -34.98
CA LEU A 9 -54.78 -37.16 -33.72
C LEU A 9 -53.64 -37.32 -32.67
N THR A 10 -52.99 -38.47 -32.59
CA THR A 10 -51.88 -38.69 -31.66
C THR A 10 -50.60 -37.95 -32.12
N SER A 11 -50.35 -37.82 -33.41
CA SER A 11 -49.21 -37.05 -33.91
C SER A 11 -49.41 -35.52 -33.79
N LEU A 12 -50.63 -35.03 -33.84
CA LEU A 12 -50.96 -33.62 -33.59
C LEU A 12 -50.83 -33.21 -32.10
N LEU A 13 -50.97 -34.17 -31.19
CA LEU A 13 -50.77 -33.93 -29.74
C LEU A 13 -49.29 -33.87 -29.36
N PHE A 14 -48.36 -34.37 -30.17
CA PHE A 14 -46.93 -34.26 -29.96
C PHE A 14 -46.29 -33.00 -30.58
N LEU A 15 -47.03 -32.21 -31.37
CA LEU A 15 -46.55 -30.98 -31.98
C LEU A 15 -46.88 -29.70 -31.14
N SER A 16 -47.61 -29.83 -30.04
CA SER A 16 -47.83 -28.77 -29.07
C SER A 16 -46.88 -28.93 -27.85
N SER A 17 -45.60 -29.20 -28.09
CA SER A 17 -44.55 -28.93 -27.12
C SER A 17 -44.42 -27.41 -27.06
N CYS A 18 -45.29 -26.78 -26.27
CA CYS A 18 -44.94 -25.48 -25.74
C CYS A 18 -43.60 -25.65 -25.04
N GLU A 19 -42.57 -24.97 -25.49
CA GLU A 19 -41.41 -24.71 -24.67
C GLU A 19 -41.90 -24.02 -23.38
N MET A 20 -42.21 -24.84 -22.36
CA MET A 20 -42.43 -24.32 -21.02
C MET A 20 -41.06 -23.89 -20.49
N TYR A 21 -40.61 -22.70 -20.89
CA TYR A 21 -39.54 -22.06 -20.21
C TYR A 21 -40.00 -21.79 -18.78
N ILE A 22 -39.67 -22.71 -17.89
CA ILE A 22 -39.83 -22.51 -16.45
C ILE A 22 -38.53 -21.79 -16.01
N PRO A 23 -38.57 -20.47 -15.81
CA PRO A 23 -37.37 -19.79 -15.28
C PRO A 23 -36.99 -20.44 -13.96
N PRO A 24 -35.70 -20.69 -13.70
CA PRO A 24 -35.26 -21.27 -12.45
C PRO A 24 -35.76 -20.38 -11.31
N LYS A 25 -36.58 -20.91 -10.41
CA LYS A 25 -37.15 -20.17 -9.26
C LYS A 25 -36.12 -19.60 -8.29
N ASN A 26 -34.85 -19.97 -8.45
CA ASN A 26 -33.71 -19.55 -7.60
C ASN A 26 -32.77 -18.57 -8.28
N THR A 27 -33.09 -18.05 -9.47
CA THR A 27 -32.26 -17.07 -10.17
C THR A 27 -32.97 -15.72 -10.11
N LEU A 28 -32.36 -14.74 -9.45
CA LEU A 28 -32.83 -13.35 -9.47
C LEU A 28 -32.61 -12.78 -10.87
N THR A 29 -33.65 -12.22 -11.47
CA THR A 29 -33.58 -11.53 -12.75
C THR A 29 -33.19 -10.06 -12.54
N ASP A 30 -32.77 -9.38 -13.60
CA ASP A 30 -32.52 -7.94 -13.55
C ASP A 30 -33.77 -7.17 -13.08
N ASN A 31 -34.97 -7.62 -13.47
CA ASN A 31 -36.23 -7.08 -12.98
C ASN A 31 -36.37 -7.22 -11.45
N ASP A 32 -36.05 -8.40 -10.89
CA ASP A 32 -36.12 -8.61 -9.43
C ASP A 32 -35.12 -7.73 -8.69
N LEU A 33 -33.97 -7.46 -9.28
CA LEU A 33 -32.89 -6.67 -8.68
C LEU A 33 -33.10 -5.16 -8.84
N MET A 34 -33.61 -4.68 -9.99
CA MET A 34 -33.70 -3.25 -10.29
C MET A 34 -35.08 -2.63 -9.97
N SER A 35 -36.11 -3.45 -9.73
CA SER A 35 -37.47 -2.95 -9.48
C SER A 35 -37.72 -2.48 -8.06
N SER A 36 -36.78 -2.68 -7.12
CA SER A 36 -36.97 -2.34 -5.70
C SER A 36 -35.68 -1.97 -5.00
N ASP A 37 -35.76 -1.16 -3.96
CA ASP A 37 -34.65 -0.78 -3.09
C ASP A 37 -33.95 -2.00 -2.45
N ALA A 38 -34.72 -3.03 -2.07
CA ALA A 38 -34.15 -4.27 -1.54
C ALA A 38 -33.35 -5.04 -2.60
N GLY A 39 -33.86 -5.10 -3.84
CA GLY A 39 -33.16 -5.72 -4.95
C GLY A 39 -31.87 -5.00 -5.30
N LEU A 40 -31.90 -3.65 -5.35
CA LEU A 40 -30.69 -2.85 -5.58
C LEU A 40 -29.68 -2.99 -4.45
N SER A 41 -30.11 -3.10 -3.20
CA SER A 41 -29.19 -3.36 -2.08
C SER A 41 -28.45 -4.69 -2.25
N ILE A 42 -29.09 -5.72 -2.76
CA ILE A 42 -28.46 -7.00 -3.09
C ILE A 42 -27.47 -6.83 -4.24
N TYR A 43 -27.85 -6.10 -5.30
CA TYR A 43 -27.01 -5.82 -6.45
C TYR A 43 -25.73 -5.07 -6.04
N MET A 44 -25.87 -4.02 -5.24
CA MET A 44 -24.75 -3.23 -4.72
C MET A 44 -23.84 -4.06 -3.82
N SER A 45 -24.40 -4.89 -2.94
CA SER A 45 -23.61 -5.79 -2.09
C SER A 45 -22.73 -6.72 -2.92
N ARG A 46 -23.25 -7.22 -4.05
CA ARG A 46 -22.49 -8.02 -5.00
C ARG A 46 -21.37 -7.21 -5.63
N LEU A 47 -21.64 -5.99 -6.14
CA LEU A 47 -20.62 -5.13 -6.73
C LEU A 47 -19.47 -4.85 -5.73
N TYR A 48 -19.81 -4.40 -4.52
CA TYR A 48 -18.79 -4.08 -3.50
C TYR A 48 -18.04 -5.31 -3.01
N SER A 49 -18.65 -6.50 -2.96
CA SER A 49 -17.93 -7.73 -2.62
C SER A 49 -16.89 -8.15 -3.65
N GLN A 50 -17.06 -7.72 -4.90
CA GLN A 50 -16.17 -8.00 -6.02
C GLN A 50 -15.16 -6.87 -6.29
N MET A 51 -15.28 -5.74 -5.58
CA MET A 51 -14.33 -4.64 -5.72
C MET A 51 -12.90 -5.11 -5.42
N PRO A 52 -11.96 -4.82 -6.31
CA PRO A 52 -10.61 -5.33 -6.18
C PRO A 52 -9.77 -4.45 -5.25
N TRP A 53 -10.11 -4.46 -3.95
CA TRP A 53 -9.37 -3.74 -2.92
C TRP A 53 -7.99 -4.34 -2.69
N GLU A 54 -6.97 -3.50 -2.63
CA GLU A 54 -5.63 -3.90 -2.22
C GLU A 54 -5.50 -3.83 -0.69
N ASP A 55 -6.14 -4.76 -0.01
CA ASP A 55 -6.21 -4.89 1.44
C ASP A 55 -5.26 -5.98 1.98
N PHE A 56 -5.43 -6.45 3.23
CA PHE A 56 -4.60 -7.49 3.82
C PHE A 56 -4.67 -8.86 3.13
N LYS A 57 -5.64 -9.07 2.25
CA LYS A 57 -5.77 -10.30 1.44
C LYS A 57 -5.17 -10.15 0.04
N TYR A 58 -4.65 -8.99 -0.28
CA TYR A 58 -4.02 -8.72 -1.57
C TYR A 58 -2.59 -9.23 -1.63
N MET A 59 -2.29 -9.97 -2.66
CA MET A 59 -0.93 -10.34 -3.05
C MET A 59 -0.84 -10.34 -4.58
N ALA A 60 0.03 -9.51 -5.14
CA ALA A 60 0.06 -9.23 -6.57
C ALA A 60 0.14 -10.49 -7.44
N GLN A 61 1.04 -11.43 -7.13
CA GLN A 61 1.24 -12.65 -7.92
C GLN A 61 0.07 -13.64 -7.87
N TRP A 62 -0.88 -13.45 -6.97
CA TRP A 62 -1.99 -14.38 -6.78
C TRP A 62 -3.35 -13.78 -7.10
N GLY A 63 -3.36 -12.49 -7.44
CA GLY A 63 -4.55 -11.77 -7.83
C GLY A 63 -5.53 -11.43 -6.71
N LEU A 64 -6.74 -11.05 -7.10
CA LEU A 64 -7.77 -10.51 -6.22
C LEU A 64 -9.13 -11.18 -6.44
N PRO A 65 -9.94 -11.22 -5.38
CA PRO A 65 -9.53 -11.26 -4.00
C PRO A 65 -8.97 -12.64 -3.68
N ARG A 66 -7.77 -12.72 -3.20
CA ARG A 66 -7.27 -14.03 -2.77
C ARG A 66 -7.98 -14.48 -1.50
N ARG A 67 -8.37 -15.73 -1.48
CA ARG A 67 -9.03 -16.36 -0.33
C ARG A 67 -8.05 -16.93 0.70
N SER A 68 -6.77 -16.58 0.63
CA SER A 68 -5.79 -17.08 1.57
C SER A 68 -5.99 -16.47 2.95
N SER A 69 -5.93 -17.30 3.96
CA SER A 69 -6.09 -16.94 5.37
C SER A 69 -4.79 -16.49 6.03
N TRP A 70 -3.63 -16.73 5.39
CA TRP A 70 -2.30 -16.45 5.98
C TRP A 70 -1.66 -15.15 5.49
N LEU A 71 -2.31 -14.41 4.58
CA LEU A 71 -1.77 -13.17 4.05
C LEU A 71 -1.72 -12.05 5.11
N GLY A 72 -0.78 -11.15 4.90
CA GLY A 72 -0.47 -10.00 5.74
C GLY A 72 -0.28 -8.74 4.92
N CYS A 73 0.74 -7.94 5.21
CA CYS A 73 0.96 -6.64 4.61
C CYS A 73 1.86 -6.72 3.36
N PHE A 74 1.39 -7.35 2.28
CA PHE A 74 2.20 -7.58 1.06
C PHE A 74 2.27 -6.40 0.10
N GLY A 75 1.45 -5.36 0.28
CA GLY A 75 1.52 -4.14 -0.52
C GLY A 75 2.78 -3.30 -0.32
N VAL A 76 3.59 -3.62 0.69
CA VAL A 76 4.85 -2.93 1.01
C VAL A 76 6.07 -3.47 0.24
N GLU A 77 5.91 -4.49 -0.56
CA GLU A 77 7.00 -5.13 -1.31
C GLU A 77 7.76 -4.13 -2.18
N GLY A 78 9.08 -4.08 -2.01
CA GLY A 78 9.98 -3.21 -2.79
C GLY A 78 9.83 -1.73 -2.53
N THR A 79 9.11 -1.31 -1.48
CA THR A 79 8.88 0.11 -1.15
C THR A 79 9.89 0.69 -0.18
N GLY A 80 10.58 -0.17 0.56
CA GLY A 80 11.47 0.21 1.65
C GLY A 80 10.78 0.43 3.00
N GLU A 81 9.45 0.35 3.08
CA GLU A 81 8.74 0.39 4.37
C GLU A 81 9.04 -0.85 5.20
N ALA A 82 8.91 -2.00 4.58
CA ALA A 82 9.25 -3.28 5.15
C ALA A 82 9.68 -4.27 4.07
N VAL A 83 10.25 -5.39 4.51
CA VAL A 83 10.41 -6.60 3.71
C VAL A 83 9.52 -7.69 4.28
N ASN A 84 8.82 -8.40 3.42
CA ASN A 84 8.10 -9.60 3.82
C ASN A 84 9.00 -10.81 3.62
N ARG A 85 9.02 -11.72 4.60
CA ARG A 85 9.78 -12.95 4.53
C ARG A 85 9.48 -13.75 3.26
N ASP A 86 8.20 -13.91 2.95
CA ASP A 86 7.72 -14.71 1.82
C ASP A 86 7.36 -13.86 0.59
N GLY A 87 7.74 -12.57 0.60
CA GLY A 87 7.45 -11.64 -0.49
C GLY A 87 8.34 -11.82 -1.72
N LEU A 88 7.87 -11.31 -2.85
CA LEU A 88 8.62 -11.29 -4.10
C LEU A 88 9.76 -10.28 -4.06
N THR A 89 10.87 -10.64 -4.69
CA THR A 89 12.00 -9.72 -4.91
C THR A 89 12.02 -9.11 -6.31
N THR A 90 11.26 -9.69 -7.24
CA THR A 90 11.06 -9.12 -8.56
C THR A 90 9.69 -8.46 -8.65
N PRO A 91 9.54 -7.34 -9.37
CA PRO A 91 8.24 -6.73 -9.57
C PRO A 91 7.29 -7.72 -10.26
N PHE A 92 6.04 -7.75 -9.80
CA PHE A 92 5.00 -8.43 -10.55
C PHE A 92 4.71 -7.67 -11.85
N ARG A 93 4.86 -8.34 -12.99
CA ARG A 93 4.80 -7.73 -14.32
C ARG A 93 3.44 -7.83 -15.02
N GLY A 94 2.49 -8.52 -14.42
CA GLY A 94 1.10 -8.55 -14.87
C GLY A 94 0.77 -9.55 -15.95
N GLU A 95 1.68 -10.45 -16.34
CA GLU A 95 1.47 -11.41 -17.43
C GLU A 95 0.26 -12.33 -17.20
N ASP A 96 -0.02 -12.66 -15.94
CA ASP A 96 -1.15 -13.48 -15.51
C ASP A 96 -2.07 -12.70 -14.54
N ASP A 97 -2.13 -11.37 -14.66
CA ASP A 97 -2.87 -10.53 -13.73
C ASP A 97 -4.39 -10.71 -13.88
N PRO A 98 -5.08 -11.25 -12.87
CA PRO A 98 -6.53 -11.41 -12.90
C PRO A 98 -7.31 -10.09 -12.80
N TRP A 99 -6.65 -8.96 -12.55
CA TRP A 99 -7.28 -7.63 -12.49
C TRP A 99 -8.04 -7.27 -13.74
N TRP A 100 -7.51 -7.62 -14.91
CA TRP A 100 -8.15 -7.33 -16.18
C TRP A 100 -9.57 -7.91 -16.26
N GLY A 101 -9.71 -9.20 -16.05
CA GLY A 101 -11.01 -9.88 -16.10
C GLY A 101 -11.96 -9.44 -14.99
N ALA A 102 -11.43 -9.24 -13.77
CA ALA A 102 -12.22 -8.76 -12.64
C ALA A 102 -12.74 -7.34 -12.87
N ALA A 103 -11.91 -6.43 -13.39
CA ALA A 103 -12.30 -5.05 -13.69
C ALA A 103 -13.39 -5.01 -14.78
N TYR A 104 -13.24 -5.72 -15.89
CA TYR A 104 -14.25 -5.72 -16.95
C TYR A 104 -15.56 -6.40 -16.52
N THR A 105 -15.52 -7.35 -15.61
CA THR A 105 -16.73 -7.90 -14.99
C THR A 105 -17.49 -6.81 -14.21
N LEU A 106 -16.80 -6.03 -13.39
CA LEU A 106 -17.40 -4.91 -12.64
C LEU A 106 -17.87 -3.78 -13.55
N ILE A 107 -17.07 -3.43 -14.58
CA ILE A 107 -17.45 -2.41 -15.58
C ILE A 107 -18.74 -2.80 -16.28
N ARG A 108 -18.86 -4.07 -16.72
CA ARG A 108 -20.09 -4.57 -17.35
C ARG A 108 -21.30 -4.47 -16.39
N ASP A 109 -21.11 -4.89 -15.15
CA ASP A 109 -22.19 -4.88 -14.18
C ASP A 109 -22.56 -3.43 -13.78
N ALA A 110 -21.60 -2.51 -13.71
CA ALA A 110 -21.86 -1.08 -13.53
C ALA A 110 -22.63 -0.48 -14.73
N ASN A 111 -22.24 -0.79 -15.97
CA ASN A 111 -22.94 -0.35 -17.18
C ASN A 111 -24.39 -0.85 -17.17
N LYS A 112 -24.63 -2.11 -16.80
CA LYS A 112 -25.98 -2.65 -16.68
C LYS A 112 -26.85 -1.86 -15.72
N LEU A 113 -26.29 -1.41 -14.60
CA LEU A 113 -27.03 -0.60 -13.64
C LEU A 113 -27.30 0.80 -14.18
N ILE A 114 -26.29 1.45 -14.77
CA ILE A 114 -26.39 2.80 -15.34
C ILE A 114 -27.46 2.84 -16.45
N GLU A 115 -27.48 1.86 -17.36
CA GLU A 115 -28.39 1.83 -18.51
C GLU A 115 -29.75 1.20 -18.16
N GLY A 116 -29.80 0.21 -17.29
CA GLY A 116 -30.99 -0.57 -16.98
C GLY A 116 -31.90 0.10 -15.94
N LEU A 117 -31.31 0.73 -14.91
CA LEU A 117 -32.09 1.32 -13.81
C LEU A 117 -33.07 2.41 -14.26
N PRO A 118 -32.82 3.24 -15.29
CA PRO A 118 -33.80 4.22 -15.79
C PRO A 118 -35.14 3.63 -16.19
N ALA A 119 -35.21 2.40 -16.67
CA ALA A 119 -36.46 1.72 -17.00
C ALA A 119 -37.37 1.48 -15.78
N TYR A 120 -36.82 1.53 -14.58
CA TYR A 120 -37.53 1.31 -13.31
C TYR A 120 -37.69 2.59 -12.48
N ARG A 121 -37.43 3.77 -13.06
CA ARG A 121 -37.44 5.07 -12.36
C ARG A 121 -38.68 5.30 -11.52
N ASP A 122 -39.85 4.94 -12.06
CA ASP A 122 -41.15 5.14 -11.42
C ASP A 122 -41.37 4.30 -10.16
N ASN A 123 -40.55 3.27 -9.95
CA ASN A 123 -40.61 2.42 -8.74
C ASN A 123 -39.95 3.11 -7.52
N TYR A 124 -39.21 4.20 -7.74
CA TYR A 124 -38.44 4.89 -6.70
C TYR A 124 -39.08 6.24 -6.38
N ALA A 125 -39.68 6.36 -5.22
CA ALA A 125 -40.31 7.58 -4.74
C ALA A 125 -39.30 8.66 -4.35
N ASN A 126 -38.09 8.25 -3.90
CA ASN A 126 -37.00 9.17 -3.48
C ASN A 126 -35.96 9.29 -4.58
N GLU A 127 -35.91 10.45 -5.21
CA GLU A 127 -34.98 10.75 -6.29
C GLU A 127 -33.51 10.71 -5.84
N ALA A 128 -33.18 11.21 -4.65
CA ALA A 128 -31.83 11.18 -4.13
C ALA A 128 -31.32 9.75 -3.93
N VAL A 129 -32.16 8.83 -3.45
CA VAL A 129 -31.82 7.41 -3.32
C VAL A 129 -31.63 6.75 -4.69
N TYR A 130 -32.49 7.07 -5.65
CA TYR A 130 -32.39 6.58 -7.02
C TYR A 130 -31.07 7.05 -7.68
N ASN A 131 -30.75 8.34 -7.57
CA ASN A 131 -29.54 8.91 -8.11
C ASN A 131 -28.29 8.35 -7.42
N ASP A 132 -28.37 8.12 -6.10
CA ASP A 132 -27.25 7.50 -5.34
C ASP A 132 -26.86 6.12 -5.90
N TYR A 133 -27.82 5.27 -6.25
CA TYR A 133 -27.51 3.97 -6.86
C TYR A 133 -26.82 4.11 -8.22
N ILE A 134 -27.22 5.05 -9.03
CA ILE A 134 -26.54 5.34 -10.32
C ILE A 134 -25.13 5.88 -10.04
N GLY A 135 -24.99 6.81 -9.08
CA GLY A 135 -23.69 7.35 -8.65
C GLY A 135 -22.74 6.26 -8.14
N GLN A 136 -23.28 5.29 -7.38
CA GLN A 136 -22.50 4.11 -6.94
C GLN A 136 -21.96 3.29 -8.12
N ALA A 137 -22.76 3.11 -9.18
CA ALA A 137 -22.31 2.40 -10.37
C ALA A 137 -21.19 3.16 -11.11
N TYR A 138 -21.31 4.47 -11.23
CA TYR A 138 -20.24 5.31 -11.76
C TYR A 138 -18.97 5.22 -10.91
N PHE A 139 -19.08 5.24 -9.58
CA PHE A 139 -17.94 5.05 -8.68
C PHE A 139 -17.24 3.71 -8.90
N VAL A 140 -17.99 2.61 -9.00
CA VAL A 140 -17.44 1.27 -9.25
C VAL A 140 -16.71 1.23 -10.59
N ARG A 141 -17.27 1.84 -11.65
CA ARG A 141 -16.65 1.90 -12.98
C ARG A 141 -15.39 2.77 -12.98
N ALA A 142 -15.44 3.95 -12.36
CA ALA A 142 -14.30 4.83 -12.20
C ALA A 142 -13.14 4.15 -11.46
N TYR A 143 -13.43 3.51 -10.34
CA TYR A 143 -12.43 2.78 -9.56
C TYR A 143 -11.82 1.62 -10.36
N SER A 144 -12.65 0.87 -11.09
CA SER A 144 -12.17 -0.24 -11.93
C SER A 144 -11.22 0.24 -13.01
N TYR A 145 -11.57 1.31 -13.74
CA TYR A 145 -10.67 1.92 -14.73
C TYR A 145 -9.44 2.55 -14.10
N TYR A 146 -9.54 3.19 -12.94
CA TYR A 146 -8.39 3.72 -12.21
C TYR A 146 -7.38 2.62 -11.88
N GLN A 147 -7.86 1.49 -11.38
CA GLN A 147 -7.00 0.34 -11.08
C GLN A 147 -6.32 -0.22 -12.33
N MET A 148 -7.00 -0.21 -13.48
CA MET A 148 -6.43 -0.63 -14.76
C MET A 148 -5.43 0.39 -15.31
N ALA A 149 -5.77 1.68 -15.31
CA ALA A 149 -4.92 2.74 -15.85
C ALA A 149 -3.56 2.80 -15.17
N ARG A 150 -3.53 2.71 -13.83
CA ARG A 150 -2.26 2.73 -13.08
C ARG A 150 -1.37 1.50 -13.31
N ARG A 151 -1.96 0.40 -13.84
CA ARG A 151 -1.24 -0.82 -14.24
C ARG A 151 -0.84 -0.79 -15.69
N TYR A 152 -1.78 -0.54 -16.58
CA TYR A 152 -1.65 -0.80 -18.01
C TYR A 152 -1.56 0.46 -18.89
N GLY A 153 -1.82 1.65 -18.34
CA GLY A 153 -2.01 2.85 -19.13
C GLY A 153 -3.34 2.85 -19.87
N GLY A 154 -3.34 3.03 -21.18
CA GLY A 154 -4.54 2.98 -22.01
C GLY A 154 -5.10 1.55 -22.10
N VAL A 155 -6.42 1.44 -21.93
CA VAL A 155 -7.18 0.16 -21.96
C VAL A 155 -8.44 0.32 -22.81
N PRO A 156 -9.09 -0.74 -23.27
CA PRO A 156 -10.38 -0.63 -23.96
C PRO A 156 -11.43 0.05 -23.08
N LEU A 157 -12.05 1.10 -23.59
CA LEU A 157 -13.14 1.79 -22.91
C LEU A 157 -14.48 1.18 -23.33
N VAL A 158 -15.18 0.56 -22.36
CA VAL A 158 -16.49 -0.08 -22.53
C VAL A 158 -17.45 0.64 -21.59
N THR A 159 -18.18 1.62 -22.13
CA THR A 159 -19.11 2.46 -21.36
C THR A 159 -20.57 2.15 -21.62
N GLU A 160 -20.84 1.10 -22.37
CA GLU A 160 -22.17 0.60 -22.74
C GLU A 160 -22.33 -0.89 -22.44
N VAL A 161 -23.56 -1.35 -22.37
CA VAL A 161 -23.86 -2.79 -22.29
C VAL A 161 -23.70 -3.43 -23.66
N ILE A 162 -22.86 -4.47 -23.74
CA ILE A 162 -22.72 -5.28 -24.93
C ILE A 162 -23.56 -6.55 -24.73
N GLU A 163 -24.66 -6.62 -25.45
CA GLU A 163 -25.54 -7.82 -25.46
C GLU A 163 -24.97 -8.90 -26.37
N TYR A 164 -25.12 -10.16 -25.99
CA TYR A 164 -24.72 -11.29 -26.79
C TYR A 164 -25.97 -12.00 -27.36
N PRO A 165 -25.96 -12.36 -28.66
CA PRO A 165 -24.86 -12.23 -29.65
C PRO A 165 -24.69 -10.79 -30.13
N ALA A 166 -23.42 -10.33 -30.14
CA ALA A 166 -23.07 -9.01 -30.61
C ALA A 166 -22.54 -9.03 -32.05
N THR A 167 -22.72 -7.93 -32.77
CA THR A 167 -22.12 -7.69 -34.08
C THR A 167 -20.61 -7.48 -33.95
N SER A 168 -19.85 -7.74 -35.02
CA SER A 168 -18.38 -7.65 -34.99
C SER A 168 -17.90 -6.25 -34.58
N ASP A 169 -18.55 -5.21 -35.06
CA ASP A 169 -18.24 -3.79 -34.73
C ASP A 169 -18.35 -3.50 -33.22
N LYS A 170 -19.27 -4.17 -32.52
CA LYS A 170 -19.39 -4.05 -31.07
C LYS A 170 -18.35 -4.85 -30.29
N LEU A 171 -17.76 -5.85 -30.92
CA LEU A 171 -16.70 -6.68 -30.34
C LEU A 171 -15.30 -6.13 -30.63
N GLU A 172 -15.16 -5.23 -31.60
CA GLU A 172 -13.91 -4.55 -31.93
C GLU A 172 -13.55 -3.52 -30.87
N ARG A 173 -12.81 -3.95 -29.83
CA ARG A 173 -12.41 -3.10 -28.71
C ARG A 173 -10.90 -2.94 -28.67
N TYR A 174 -10.43 -1.89 -29.33
CA TYR A 174 -9.02 -1.48 -29.27
C TYR A 174 -8.70 -0.80 -27.94
N ARG A 175 -7.44 -0.84 -27.56
CA ARG A 175 -6.97 -0.03 -26.44
C ARG A 175 -7.11 1.46 -26.76
N ALA A 176 -7.74 2.21 -25.88
CA ALA A 176 -7.79 3.65 -25.92
C ALA A 176 -6.42 4.26 -25.61
N SER A 177 -6.25 5.55 -25.84
CA SER A 177 -5.07 6.26 -25.34
C SER A 177 -5.06 6.27 -23.80
N GLU A 178 -3.87 6.45 -23.22
CA GLU A 178 -3.77 6.63 -21.76
C GLU A 178 -4.49 7.91 -21.33
N GLU A 179 -4.42 8.98 -22.14
CA GLU A 179 -5.14 10.22 -21.93
C GLU A 179 -6.66 10.01 -21.88
N ASP A 180 -7.24 9.31 -22.87
CA ASP A 180 -8.69 9.04 -22.89
C ASP A 180 -9.12 8.18 -21.71
N THR A 181 -8.26 7.25 -21.29
CA THR A 181 -8.54 6.41 -20.12
C THR A 181 -8.61 7.23 -18.84
N TRP A 182 -7.66 8.16 -18.61
CA TRP A 182 -7.70 9.06 -17.46
C TRP A 182 -8.86 10.05 -17.52
N ASN A 183 -9.23 10.54 -18.71
CA ASN A 183 -10.39 11.41 -18.88
C ASN A 183 -11.71 10.67 -18.60
N GLN A 184 -11.83 9.40 -18.97
CA GLN A 184 -13.00 8.56 -18.61
C GLN A 184 -13.10 8.36 -17.09
N ILE A 185 -11.98 8.11 -16.42
CA ILE A 185 -11.92 7.98 -14.94
C ILE A 185 -12.39 9.28 -14.29
N LEU A 186 -11.91 10.41 -14.75
CA LEU A 186 -12.33 11.73 -14.25
C LEU A 186 -13.83 11.93 -14.41
N ALA A 187 -14.36 11.70 -15.61
CA ALA A 187 -15.77 11.87 -15.91
C ALA A 187 -16.67 10.97 -15.03
N ASP A 188 -16.28 9.72 -14.82
CA ASP A 188 -17.04 8.79 -13.99
C ASP A 188 -17.00 9.18 -12.50
N PHE A 189 -15.87 9.66 -11.97
CA PHE A 189 -15.81 10.19 -10.60
C PHE A 189 -16.62 11.48 -10.45
N ASP A 190 -16.66 12.34 -11.47
CA ASP A 190 -17.51 13.55 -11.45
C ASP A 190 -18.98 13.18 -11.38
N MET A 191 -19.44 12.25 -12.22
CA MET A 191 -20.81 11.75 -12.18
C MET A 191 -21.14 11.06 -10.84
N ALA A 192 -20.21 10.30 -10.29
CA ALA A 192 -20.38 9.70 -8.99
C ALA A 192 -20.56 10.75 -7.89
N ALA A 193 -19.69 11.75 -7.83
CA ALA A 193 -19.75 12.83 -6.84
C ALA A 193 -21.01 13.70 -6.97
N GLU A 194 -21.50 13.91 -8.20
CA GLU A 194 -22.73 14.68 -8.47
C GLU A 194 -23.97 13.93 -8.00
N LEU A 195 -24.05 12.62 -8.26
CA LEU A 195 -25.26 11.82 -8.04
C LEU A 195 -25.35 11.20 -6.64
N MET A 196 -24.21 10.96 -5.99
CA MET A 196 -24.19 10.30 -4.69
C MET A 196 -24.56 11.22 -3.53
N MET A 197 -25.21 10.64 -2.55
CA MET A 197 -25.52 11.34 -1.30
C MET A 197 -24.26 11.62 -0.48
N PRO A 198 -24.26 12.73 0.32
CA PRO A 198 -23.13 13.06 1.21
C PRO A 198 -22.84 12.00 2.29
N LYS A 199 -23.83 11.19 2.65
CA LYS A 199 -23.70 10.11 3.61
C LYS A 199 -24.17 8.80 2.99
N SER A 200 -23.37 7.78 3.10
CA SER A 200 -23.74 6.44 2.65
C SER A 200 -24.91 5.89 3.45
N LYS A 201 -25.79 5.17 2.77
CA LYS A 201 -26.91 4.45 3.36
C LYS A 201 -26.45 3.27 4.22
N LEU A 202 -25.37 2.63 3.80
CA LEU A 202 -24.76 1.50 4.49
C LEU A 202 -23.27 1.77 4.72
N ARG A 203 -22.77 1.33 5.86
CA ARG A 203 -21.35 1.38 6.17
C ARG A 203 -20.57 0.52 5.19
N GLY A 204 -19.36 0.97 4.82
CA GLY A 204 -18.53 0.29 3.83
C GLY A 204 -18.89 0.58 2.37
N TYR A 205 -19.96 1.34 2.10
CA TYR A 205 -20.28 1.83 0.76
C TYR A 205 -19.77 3.25 0.57
N ALA A 206 -19.49 3.60 -0.69
CA ALA A 206 -19.07 4.96 -1.01
C ALA A 206 -20.21 5.97 -0.80
N ASN A 207 -19.83 7.23 -0.67
CA ASN A 207 -20.68 8.41 -0.69
C ASN A 207 -19.99 9.49 -1.54
N LYS A 208 -20.61 10.66 -1.70
CA LYS A 208 -20.06 11.79 -2.44
C LYS A 208 -18.59 12.05 -2.10
N TYR A 209 -18.24 12.10 -0.83
CA TYR A 209 -16.89 12.44 -0.38
C TYR A 209 -15.89 11.30 -0.54
N VAL A 210 -16.35 10.06 -0.54
CA VAL A 210 -15.53 8.91 -0.95
C VAL A 210 -15.18 9.02 -2.43
N ALA A 211 -16.16 9.34 -3.29
CA ALA A 211 -15.91 9.53 -4.72
C ALA A 211 -14.91 10.66 -4.98
N LEU A 212 -15.06 11.81 -4.29
CA LEU A 212 -14.13 12.93 -4.38
C LEU A 212 -12.72 12.60 -3.86
N ALA A 213 -12.60 11.85 -2.76
CA ALA A 213 -11.31 11.44 -2.23
C ALA A 213 -10.56 10.50 -3.21
N PHE A 214 -11.26 9.54 -3.82
CA PHE A 214 -10.67 8.70 -4.86
C PHE A 214 -10.43 9.44 -6.18
N LYS A 215 -11.27 10.45 -6.54
CA LYS A 215 -10.98 11.37 -7.64
C LYS A 215 -9.66 12.11 -7.37
N ALA A 216 -9.45 12.63 -6.17
CA ALA A 216 -8.21 13.31 -5.81
C ALA A 216 -7.00 12.39 -5.95
N GLU A 217 -7.06 11.16 -5.44
CA GLU A 217 -5.99 10.16 -5.58
C GLU A 217 -5.72 9.80 -7.04
N ALA A 218 -6.77 9.54 -7.83
CA ALA A 218 -6.64 9.17 -9.23
C ALA A 218 -6.06 10.29 -10.09
N MET A 219 -6.51 11.53 -9.89
CA MET A 219 -6.02 12.68 -10.63
C MET A 219 -4.61 13.09 -10.20
N LEU A 220 -4.26 12.90 -8.92
CA LEU A 220 -2.89 13.04 -8.43
C LEU A 220 -1.95 12.04 -9.13
N TYR A 221 -2.41 10.80 -9.31
CA TYR A 221 -1.68 9.77 -10.06
C TYR A 221 -1.50 10.17 -11.52
N ALA A 222 -2.57 10.53 -12.22
CA ALA A 222 -2.57 10.94 -13.61
C ALA A 222 -1.65 12.16 -13.87
N GLY A 223 -1.75 13.19 -13.03
CA GLY A 223 -0.91 14.39 -13.09
C GLY A 223 0.57 14.06 -12.93
N SER A 224 0.89 13.15 -12.00
CA SER A 224 2.25 12.67 -11.77
C SER A 224 2.80 11.91 -12.99
N VAL A 225 2.04 10.96 -13.53
CA VAL A 225 2.46 10.16 -14.69
C VAL A 225 2.67 11.05 -15.92
N ALA A 226 1.80 12.02 -16.16
CA ALA A 226 1.97 12.98 -17.24
C ALA A 226 3.24 13.82 -17.08
N LYS A 227 3.58 14.22 -15.86
CA LYS A 227 4.78 14.99 -15.56
C LYS A 227 6.04 14.15 -15.65
N TYR A 228 6.06 12.97 -15.00
CA TYR A 228 7.30 12.26 -14.72
C TYR A 228 7.68 11.21 -15.77
N ASN A 229 6.79 10.80 -16.69
CA ASN A 229 7.17 9.92 -17.79
C ASN A 229 8.31 10.49 -18.65
N SER A 230 8.34 11.82 -18.83
CA SER A 230 9.39 12.50 -19.58
C SER A 230 10.74 12.56 -18.84
N THR A 231 10.77 12.33 -17.53
CA THR A 231 12.02 12.30 -16.74
C THR A 231 12.75 10.98 -16.88
N VAL A 232 12.07 9.93 -17.32
CA VAL A 232 12.66 8.62 -17.58
C VAL A 232 13.45 8.67 -18.89
N THR A 233 14.65 8.09 -18.89
CA THR A 233 15.49 8.02 -20.09
C THR A 233 14.74 7.40 -21.26
N GLY A 234 14.68 8.10 -22.38
CA GLY A 234 13.96 7.67 -23.58
C GLY A 234 12.48 8.05 -23.62
N ASN A 235 11.98 8.77 -22.62
CA ASN A 235 10.58 9.15 -22.43
C ASN A 235 9.64 7.91 -22.43
N LEU A 236 9.01 7.63 -21.33
CA LEU A 236 8.17 6.44 -21.16
C LEU A 236 6.83 6.61 -21.89
N THR A 237 6.85 6.38 -23.22
CA THR A 237 5.71 6.53 -24.11
C THR A 237 5.69 5.42 -25.18
N GLY A 238 4.50 5.08 -25.70
CA GLY A 238 4.37 4.08 -26.74
C GLY A 238 3.00 4.05 -27.42
N ILE A 239 3.02 3.70 -28.72
CA ILE A 239 1.84 3.55 -29.55
C ILE A 239 1.46 2.08 -29.63
N GLY A 240 0.19 1.76 -29.43
CA GLY A 240 -0.35 0.41 -29.61
C GLY A 240 -0.30 0.00 -31.07
N ALA A 241 0.25 -1.18 -31.33
CA ALA A 241 0.49 -1.65 -32.70
C ALA A 241 -0.80 -1.91 -33.48
N LYS A 242 -1.86 -2.33 -32.79
CA LYS A 242 -3.19 -2.61 -33.40
C LYS A 242 -4.11 -1.39 -33.35
N SER A 243 -4.09 -0.66 -32.24
CA SER A 243 -4.98 0.50 -32.04
C SER A 243 -4.51 1.77 -32.75
N GLY A 244 -3.19 1.94 -32.94
CA GLY A 244 -2.61 3.21 -33.37
C GLY A 244 -2.68 4.32 -32.29
N ASN A 245 -3.25 4.05 -31.14
CA ASN A 245 -3.40 4.99 -30.03
C ASN A 245 -2.14 5.03 -29.16
N ARG A 246 -1.90 6.16 -28.49
CA ARG A 246 -0.84 6.28 -27.49
C ARG A 246 -1.28 5.60 -26.17
N VAL A 247 -1.10 4.29 -26.13
CA VAL A 247 -1.55 3.44 -25.00
C VAL A 247 -0.66 3.54 -23.78
N MET A 248 0.52 4.14 -23.92
CA MET A 248 1.48 4.35 -22.84
C MET A 248 2.04 5.77 -22.94
N GLY A 249 1.94 6.52 -21.85
CA GLY A 249 2.41 7.91 -21.76
C GLY A 249 1.58 8.89 -22.57
N PHE A 250 2.12 10.09 -22.76
CA PHE A 250 1.42 11.24 -23.32
C PHE A 250 2.23 11.87 -24.46
N GLY A 251 1.57 12.75 -25.24
CA GLY A 251 2.17 13.51 -26.33
C GLY A 251 2.78 14.84 -25.86
N ASP A 252 2.84 15.80 -26.78
CA ASP A 252 3.38 17.14 -26.53
C ASP A 252 2.57 17.94 -25.52
N ASN A 253 1.31 17.54 -25.28
CA ASN A 253 0.38 18.12 -24.29
C ASN A 253 0.56 17.57 -22.86
N ALA A 254 1.58 16.77 -22.60
CA ALA A 254 1.81 16.13 -21.30
C ALA A 254 1.86 17.13 -20.12
N ALA A 255 2.48 18.29 -20.32
CA ALA A 255 2.55 19.33 -19.29
C ALA A 255 1.17 19.94 -19.00
N GLU A 256 0.37 20.20 -20.04
CA GLU A 256 -1.00 20.71 -19.91
C GLU A 256 -1.90 19.69 -19.19
N LEU A 257 -1.83 18.44 -19.57
CA LEU A 257 -2.56 17.35 -18.92
C LEU A 257 -2.16 17.20 -17.44
N SER A 258 -0.87 17.29 -17.14
CA SER A 258 -0.39 17.25 -15.76
C SER A 258 -1.02 18.37 -14.93
N GLN A 259 -1.00 19.61 -15.43
CA GLN A 259 -1.59 20.75 -14.75
C GLN A 259 -3.11 20.59 -14.58
N LYS A 260 -3.81 20.11 -15.61
CA LYS A 260 -5.24 19.80 -15.57
C LYS A 260 -5.56 18.81 -14.44
N TRP A 261 -4.87 17.70 -14.40
CA TRP A 261 -5.19 16.63 -13.43
C TRP A 261 -4.76 16.99 -12.01
N PHE A 262 -3.63 17.69 -11.79
CA PHE A 262 -3.32 18.23 -10.46
C PHE A 262 -4.35 19.28 -10.00
N THR A 263 -4.89 20.08 -10.93
CA THR A 263 -5.99 21.03 -10.65
C THR A 263 -7.24 20.28 -10.16
N GLU A 264 -7.62 19.20 -10.84
CA GLU A 264 -8.78 18.38 -10.45
C GLU A 264 -8.53 17.62 -9.13
N ALA A 265 -7.30 17.16 -8.91
CA ALA A 265 -6.90 16.55 -7.63
C ALA A 265 -7.04 17.55 -6.46
N TYR A 266 -6.52 18.77 -6.64
CA TYR A 266 -6.59 19.82 -5.62
C TYR A 266 -8.03 20.20 -5.30
N LYS A 267 -8.86 20.48 -6.32
CA LYS A 267 -10.27 20.84 -6.14
C LYS A 267 -11.05 19.76 -5.38
N ALA A 268 -10.91 18.50 -5.81
CA ALA A 268 -11.59 17.38 -5.18
C ALA A 268 -11.17 17.18 -3.72
N ALA A 269 -9.87 17.24 -3.45
CA ALA A 269 -9.36 17.15 -2.08
C ALA A 269 -9.88 18.31 -1.22
N ARG A 270 -9.87 19.55 -1.72
CA ARG A 270 -10.37 20.72 -1.00
C ARG A 270 -11.86 20.63 -0.67
N GLU A 271 -12.69 20.12 -1.59
CA GLU A 271 -14.11 19.90 -1.31
C GLU A 271 -14.31 18.90 -0.17
N VAL A 272 -13.55 17.79 -0.13
CA VAL A 272 -13.58 16.86 1.00
C VAL A 272 -13.13 17.53 2.30
N MET A 273 -12.08 18.37 2.26
CA MET A 273 -11.55 19.08 3.44
C MET A 273 -12.55 20.07 4.02
N THR A 274 -13.30 20.79 3.16
CA THR A 274 -14.20 21.88 3.58
C THR A 274 -15.63 21.43 3.86
N GLU A 275 -16.12 20.41 3.17
CA GLU A 275 -17.52 19.99 3.21
C GLU A 275 -17.72 18.56 3.73
N GLY A 276 -16.67 17.71 3.71
CA GLY A 276 -16.78 16.29 4.05
C GLY A 276 -17.06 15.99 5.52
N GLY A 277 -16.74 16.94 6.41
CA GLY A 277 -16.92 16.79 7.86
C GLY A 277 -15.95 15.79 8.51
N TYR A 278 -14.85 15.47 7.85
CA TYR A 278 -13.77 14.62 8.38
C TYR A 278 -12.76 15.45 9.17
N SER A 279 -12.02 14.78 10.07
CA SER A 279 -10.93 15.38 10.81
C SER A 279 -9.90 14.35 11.23
N LEU A 280 -8.68 14.79 11.55
CA LEU A 280 -7.66 13.89 12.07
C LEU A 280 -8.07 13.32 13.43
N TYR A 281 -7.76 12.06 13.66
CA TYR A 281 -8.08 11.35 14.90
C TYR A 281 -7.25 11.91 16.07
N LYS A 282 -7.91 12.46 17.07
CA LYS A 282 -7.32 13.04 18.28
C LYS A 282 -8.10 12.69 19.55
N LYS A 283 -8.61 11.44 19.65
CA LYS A 283 -9.49 11.02 20.74
C LYS A 283 -8.77 10.94 22.09
N THR A 284 -7.55 10.42 22.09
CA THR A 284 -6.68 10.26 23.27
C THR A 284 -5.44 11.15 23.20
N TRP A 285 -5.36 11.98 22.18
CA TRP A 285 -4.22 12.86 21.91
C TRP A 285 -4.12 14.01 22.91
N ALA A 286 -2.90 14.33 23.31
CA ALA A 286 -2.58 15.53 24.10
C ALA A 286 -1.34 16.21 23.55
N GLU A 287 -1.35 17.55 23.52
CA GLU A 287 -0.22 18.33 23.03
C GLU A 287 0.99 18.18 23.96
N GLY A 288 2.18 17.92 23.37
CA GLY A 288 3.43 17.76 24.10
C GLY A 288 3.56 16.45 24.89
N ASP A 289 2.52 15.61 24.93
CA ASP A 289 2.55 14.31 25.58
C ASP A 289 2.83 13.20 24.55
N LYS A 290 4.10 12.78 24.46
CA LYS A 290 4.55 11.75 23.51
C LYS A 290 3.82 10.42 23.70
N GLU A 291 3.49 10.01 24.95
CA GLU A 291 2.79 8.75 25.19
C GLU A 291 1.33 8.83 24.75
N ALA A 292 0.63 9.92 25.05
CA ALA A 292 -0.73 10.15 24.58
C ALA A 292 -0.81 10.21 23.03
N GLN A 293 0.17 10.84 22.39
CA GLN A 293 0.27 10.92 20.93
C GLN A 293 0.51 9.52 20.31
N TYR A 294 1.41 8.74 20.90
CA TYR A 294 1.65 7.36 20.50
C TYR A 294 0.38 6.50 20.63
N ARG A 295 -0.27 6.51 21.80
CA ARG A 295 -1.49 5.74 22.06
C ARG A 295 -2.62 6.15 21.14
N ASN A 296 -2.79 7.44 20.88
CA ASN A 296 -3.77 7.95 19.93
C ASN A 296 -3.59 7.35 18.52
N MET A 297 -2.35 7.21 18.07
CA MET A 297 -2.05 6.61 16.77
C MET A 297 -2.33 5.10 16.76
N VAL A 298 -2.02 4.38 17.85
CA VAL A 298 -2.32 2.94 17.98
C VAL A 298 -3.83 2.69 17.98
N ASP A 299 -4.60 3.46 18.74
CA ASP A 299 -6.06 3.30 18.85
C ASP A 299 -6.78 3.58 17.53
N MET A 300 -6.25 4.47 16.70
CA MET A 300 -6.89 4.90 15.45
C MET A 300 -7.17 3.74 14.49
N TRP A 301 -6.28 2.74 14.43
CA TRP A 301 -6.36 1.66 13.42
C TRP A 301 -7.51 0.68 13.64
N SER A 302 -7.98 0.55 14.86
CA SER A 302 -9.09 -0.33 15.24
C SER A 302 -10.38 0.42 15.53
N ASP A 303 -10.34 1.76 15.64
CA ASP A 303 -11.54 2.56 15.90
C ASP A 303 -12.33 2.82 14.61
N LEU A 304 -13.31 1.96 14.37
CA LEU A 304 -14.22 2.09 13.23
C LEU A 304 -15.08 3.36 13.28
N THR A 305 -15.13 4.06 14.42
CA THR A 305 -15.87 5.34 14.59
C THR A 305 -14.95 6.54 14.39
N SER A 306 -13.71 6.33 13.99
CA SER A 306 -12.74 7.40 13.76
C SER A 306 -13.30 8.43 12.77
N PRO A 307 -13.26 9.75 13.12
CA PRO A 307 -13.66 10.82 12.21
C PRO A 307 -12.71 10.96 11.02
N GLU A 308 -11.59 10.26 11.05
CA GLU A 308 -10.62 10.23 9.96
C GLU A 308 -10.99 9.21 8.87
N ASN A 309 -11.81 8.21 9.18
CA ASN A 309 -12.18 7.14 8.26
C ASN A 309 -13.10 7.66 7.15
N ILE A 310 -12.67 7.62 5.91
CA ILE A 310 -13.46 7.94 4.72
C ILE A 310 -14.05 6.67 4.12
N LEU A 311 -13.22 5.64 3.90
CA LEU A 311 -13.68 4.31 3.47
C LEU A 311 -12.83 3.22 4.13
N VAL A 312 -13.52 2.24 4.74
CA VAL A 312 -12.89 1.13 5.46
C VAL A 312 -13.38 -0.20 4.91
N ARG A 313 -12.46 -1.13 4.69
CA ARG A 313 -12.77 -2.53 4.46
C ARG A 313 -12.86 -3.21 5.82
N GLU A 314 -14.06 -3.60 6.20
CA GLU A 314 -14.32 -4.29 7.46
C GLU A 314 -14.11 -5.78 7.30
N TYR A 315 -13.67 -6.40 8.38
CA TYR A 315 -13.52 -7.82 8.55
C TYR A 315 -14.27 -8.26 9.79
N GLU A 316 -14.71 -9.50 9.83
CA GLU A 316 -15.50 -10.05 10.93
C GLU A 316 -15.19 -11.53 11.13
N TYR A 317 -14.72 -11.87 12.32
CA TYR A 317 -14.49 -13.26 12.69
C TYR A 317 -15.82 -13.96 13.00
N PRO A 318 -16.06 -15.18 12.51
CA PRO A 318 -15.20 -16.02 11.67
C PRO A 318 -15.53 -15.92 10.16
N THR A 319 -16.42 -15.04 9.74
CA THR A 319 -17.00 -15.04 8.38
C THR A 319 -16.09 -14.46 7.32
N LEU A 320 -15.35 -13.41 7.64
CA LEU A 320 -14.43 -12.73 6.73
C LEU A 320 -13.18 -12.31 7.50
N CYS A 321 -12.11 -13.08 7.39
CA CYS A 321 -10.86 -12.87 8.11
C CYS A 321 -9.65 -12.88 7.18
N HIS A 322 -8.52 -12.46 7.73
CA HIS A 322 -7.20 -12.52 7.10
C HIS A 322 -6.13 -13.01 8.09
N GLY A 323 -4.86 -13.00 7.68
CA GLY A 323 -3.77 -13.58 8.47
C GLY A 323 -2.81 -12.58 9.11
N LEU A 324 -3.12 -11.26 9.11
CA LEU A 324 -2.16 -10.22 9.51
C LEU A 324 -1.53 -10.47 10.88
N ASP A 325 -2.36 -10.72 11.92
CA ASP A 325 -1.85 -10.93 13.28
C ASP A 325 -0.94 -12.14 13.36
N ALA A 326 -1.30 -13.25 12.73
CA ALA A 326 -0.50 -14.46 12.73
C ALA A 326 0.82 -14.27 11.98
N TYR A 327 0.77 -13.61 10.83
CA TYR A 327 1.92 -13.42 9.95
C TYR A 327 2.92 -12.38 10.48
N SER A 328 2.42 -11.29 11.06
CA SER A 328 3.26 -10.13 11.38
C SER A 328 3.58 -9.96 12.87
N SER A 329 2.88 -10.67 13.78
CA SER A 329 3.20 -10.61 15.22
C SER A 329 4.61 -11.15 15.50
N PRO A 330 5.30 -10.66 16.54
CA PRO A 330 6.52 -11.28 17.01
C PRO A 330 6.34 -12.76 17.37
N PHE A 331 7.41 -13.54 17.36
CA PHE A 331 7.41 -15.01 17.56
C PHE A 331 6.65 -15.50 18.79
N LEU A 332 6.59 -14.73 19.87
CA LEU A 332 5.95 -15.14 21.13
C LEU A 332 4.47 -15.53 20.99
N TRP A 333 3.77 -15.03 19.95
CA TRP A 333 2.34 -15.26 19.79
C TRP A 333 1.95 -16.22 18.68
N HIS A 334 2.82 -16.47 17.72
CA HIS A 334 2.51 -17.38 16.64
C HIS A 334 3.73 -17.93 15.93
N SER A 335 3.80 -19.26 15.86
CA SER A 335 4.75 -20.03 15.08
C SER A 335 3.96 -21.03 14.23
N PRO A 336 4.28 -21.26 12.94
CA PRO A 336 5.51 -20.88 12.23
C PRO A 336 5.43 -19.58 11.42
N LEU A 337 4.42 -18.77 11.53
CA LEU A 337 4.23 -17.62 10.62
C LEU A 337 4.76 -16.29 11.15
N ALA A 338 5.08 -16.19 12.43
CA ALA A 338 5.51 -14.97 13.10
C ALA A 338 6.67 -14.24 12.40
N GLY A 339 6.75 -12.92 12.62
CA GLY A 339 7.84 -12.08 12.13
C GLY A 339 7.90 -11.92 10.60
N GLY A 340 6.77 -12.12 9.91
CA GLY A 340 6.73 -12.14 8.45
C GLY A 340 6.87 -10.78 7.78
N THR A 341 6.46 -9.68 8.45
CA THR A 341 6.60 -8.30 7.94
C THR A 341 7.59 -7.53 8.81
N CYS A 342 8.73 -7.17 8.23
CA CYS A 342 9.86 -6.57 8.96
C CYS A 342 10.12 -5.16 8.45
N PRO A 343 9.80 -4.09 9.21
CA PRO A 343 10.17 -2.72 8.87
C PRO A 343 11.68 -2.58 8.66
N THR A 344 12.10 -1.72 7.74
CA THR A 344 13.52 -1.54 7.40
C THR A 344 14.15 -0.38 8.15
N LEU A 345 15.48 -0.35 8.25
CA LEU A 345 16.20 0.82 8.72
C LEU A 345 15.96 2.03 7.79
N ASP A 346 15.87 1.79 6.50
CA ASP A 346 15.59 2.84 5.52
C ASP A 346 14.25 3.54 5.77
N PHE A 347 13.24 2.81 6.25
CA PHE A 347 11.98 3.39 6.70
C PHE A 347 12.14 4.19 7.99
N ILE A 348 12.84 3.65 8.99
CA ILE A 348 13.07 4.31 10.28
C ILE A 348 13.78 5.64 10.11
N GLU A 349 14.78 5.73 9.23
CA GLU A 349 15.55 6.95 8.98
C GLU A 349 14.73 8.08 8.34
N MET A 350 13.49 7.82 7.92
CA MET A 350 12.58 8.87 7.44
C MET A 350 11.98 9.72 8.56
N PHE A 351 11.97 9.21 9.79
CA PHE A 351 11.33 9.87 10.93
C PHE A 351 12.26 10.91 11.57
N ASP A 352 11.65 11.95 12.14
CA ASP A 352 12.38 13.04 12.80
C ASP A 352 12.85 12.58 14.19
N GLY A 353 14.00 13.11 14.65
CA GLY A 353 14.52 12.88 16.00
C GLY A 353 15.63 11.84 16.13
N LEU A 354 16.04 11.17 15.04
CA LEU A 354 17.27 10.38 15.01
C LEU A 354 18.50 11.30 14.86
N GLU A 355 19.62 10.92 15.48
CA GLU A 355 20.88 11.63 15.34
C GLU A 355 21.73 11.08 14.19
N TYR A 356 22.34 11.99 13.45
CA TYR A 356 23.18 11.66 12.29
C TYR A 356 24.58 12.24 12.40
N HIS A 357 25.55 11.58 11.81
CA HIS A 357 26.86 12.14 11.54
C HIS A 357 26.78 13.21 10.43
N PRO A 358 27.80 14.08 10.33
CA PRO A 358 27.85 15.10 9.27
C PRO A 358 27.83 14.53 7.84
N ASP A 359 28.22 13.26 7.65
CA ASP A 359 28.15 12.55 6.37
C ASP A 359 26.76 11.93 6.08
N GLY A 360 25.77 12.17 6.95
CA GLY A 360 24.41 11.71 6.80
C GLY A 360 24.15 10.26 7.22
N THR A 361 25.13 9.54 7.75
CA THR A 361 24.92 8.19 8.33
C THR A 361 24.30 8.30 9.73
N LEU A 362 23.45 7.33 10.09
CA LEU A 362 22.87 7.26 11.44
C LEU A 362 23.99 7.10 12.46
N LYS A 363 23.92 7.87 13.54
CA LYS A 363 24.98 7.93 14.57
C LYS A 363 24.90 6.72 15.50
N LEU A 364 25.52 5.63 15.07
CA LEU A 364 25.65 4.38 15.85
C LEU A 364 27.04 4.17 16.43
N THR A 365 28.03 4.96 16.00
CA THR A 365 29.42 4.89 16.39
C THR A 365 29.95 6.24 16.84
N THR A 366 31.10 6.26 17.49
CA THR A 366 31.75 7.50 17.94
C THR A 366 32.36 8.28 16.78
N GLY A 367 32.74 7.60 15.69
CA GLY A 367 33.26 8.18 14.46
C GLY A 367 32.27 8.11 13.31
N SER A 368 32.48 8.92 12.28
CA SER A 368 31.72 8.87 11.02
C SER A 368 32.06 7.62 10.19
N ALA A 369 31.37 7.41 9.08
CA ALA A 369 31.64 6.31 8.16
C ALA A 369 33.11 6.22 7.72
N ASN A 370 33.84 7.34 7.67
CA ASN A 370 35.24 7.41 7.30
C ASN A 370 36.21 7.23 8.49
N ASP A 371 35.79 7.63 9.70
CA ASP A 371 36.56 7.55 10.94
C ASP A 371 35.99 6.52 11.92
N LYS A 372 35.26 5.64 11.53
CA LYS A 372 34.59 4.46 12.09
C LYS A 372 34.43 4.43 13.63
N GLY A 373 35.46 4.72 14.42
CA GLY A 373 35.41 4.77 15.89
C GLY A 373 35.02 3.44 16.55
N GLU A 374 34.18 3.54 17.58
CA GLU A 374 33.63 2.43 18.36
C GLU A 374 32.11 2.56 18.44
N TYR A 375 31.41 1.47 18.74
CA TYR A 375 29.95 1.55 18.93
C TYR A 375 29.56 2.43 20.10
N LEU A 376 28.49 3.21 19.92
CA LEU A 376 27.80 3.91 21.00
C LEU A 376 27.05 2.90 21.88
N LEU A 377 27.07 3.13 23.19
CA LEU A 377 26.48 2.24 24.19
C LEU A 377 25.24 2.87 24.79
N TYR A 378 24.18 2.08 24.91
CA TYR A 378 22.86 2.45 25.42
C TYR A 378 22.50 1.57 26.62
N ASP A 379 21.86 2.16 27.63
CA ASP A 379 21.33 1.39 28.77
C ASP A 379 20.15 0.51 28.34
N SER A 380 19.33 1.03 27.43
CA SER A 380 18.25 0.28 26.76
C SER A 380 18.31 0.52 25.25
N PRO A 381 17.92 -0.46 24.43
CA PRO A 381 17.77 -0.23 22.99
C PRO A 381 16.77 0.88 22.65
N MET A 382 15.80 1.16 23.53
CA MET A 382 14.86 2.27 23.35
C MET A 382 15.52 3.65 23.40
N ASP A 383 16.72 3.80 24.00
CA ASP A 383 17.41 5.08 24.15
C ASP A 383 17.81 5.67 22.79
N LEU A 384 18.12 4.82 21.79
CA LEU A 384 18.37 5.29 20.43
C LEU A 384 17.18 6.06 19.85
N PHE A 385 15.96 5.72 20.28
CA PHE A 385 14.71 6.27 19.76
C PHE A 385 14.06 7.32 20.70
N ALA A 386 14.74 7.71 21.78
CA ALA A 386 14.14 8.56 22.82
C ALA A 386 13.63 9.92 22.31
N GLN A 387 14.27 10.47 21.28
CA GLN A 387 13.90 11.76 20.70
C GLN A 387 13.00 11.64 19.45
N VAL A 388 12.79 10.42 18.95
CA VAL A 388 12.02 10.19 17.72
C VAL A 388 10.54 10.53 17.93
N GLU A 389 9.90 11.01 16.86
CA GLU A 389 8.47 11.31 16.86
C GLU A 389 7.64 10.08 17.26
N PRO A 390 6.59 10.21 18.08
CA PRO A 390 5.78 9.12 18.61
C PRO A 390 5.15 8.20 17.55
N ARG A 391 4.91 8.72 16.36
CA ARG A 391 4.36 7.98 15.23
C ARG A 391 5.22 6.77 14.84
N LEU A 392 6.57 6.87 14.95
CA LEU A 392 7.43 5.72 14.64
C LEU A 392 7.09 4.53 15.54
N ARG A 393 6.99 4.76 16.86
CA ARG A 393 6.67 3.71 17.84
C ARG A 393 5.26 3.12 17.59
N ALA A 394 4.31 3.94 17.12
CA ALA A 394 2.98 3.45 16.77
C ALA A 394 2.96 2.54 15.52
N TYR A 395 3.96 2.64 14.67
CA TYR A 395 4.06 1.85 13.44
C TYR A 395 4.97 0.63 13.58
N VAL A 396 5.97 0.72 14.43
CA VAL A 396 7.05 -0.26 14.59
C VAL A 396 7.21 -0.62 16.06
N ILE A 397 7.24 -1.93 16.35
CA ILE A 397 7.67 -2.43 17.66
C ILE A 397 9.20 -2.34 17.67
N LEU A 398 9.69 -1.44 18.49
CA LEU A 398 11.12 -1.21 18.67
C LEU A 398 11.73 -2.26 19.61
N PRO A 399 13.04 -2.53 19.54
CA PRO A 399 13.70 -3.47 20.44
C PRO A 399 13.49 -3.10 21.90
N MET A 400 13.05 -4.03 22.74
CA MET A 400 12.68 -3.89 24.15
C MET A 400 11.41 -3.06 24.42
N ASP A 401 10.63 -2.71 23.38
CA ASP A 401 9.32 -2.09 23.58
C ASP A 401 8.28 -3.10 24.09
N GLU A 402 7.23 -2.59 24.70
CA GLU A 402 6.10 -3.40 25.15
C GLU A 402 5.10 -3.63 24.00
N PHE A 403 4.65 -4.87 23.83
CA PHE A 403 3.55 -5.23 22.95
C PHE A 403 2.74 -6.36 23.58
N ARG A 404 1.42 -6.23 23.64
CA ARG A 404 0.52 -7.19 24.31
C ARG A 404 0.97 -7.55 25.74
N LYS A 405 1.45 -6.55 26.50
CA LYS A 405 1.94 -6.67 27.88
C LYS A 405 3.22 -7.52 28.05
N GLU A 406 3.91 -7.78 26.97
CA GLU A 406 5.19 -8.48 26.97
C GLU A 406 6.28 -7.58 26.41
N THR A 407 7.47 -7.65 26.99
CA THR A 407 8.65 -6.96 26.45
C THR A 407 9.17 -7.72 25.23
N ILE A 408 9.31 -7.03 24.12
CA ILE A 408 9.78 -7.62 22.86
C ILE A 408 11.30 -7.54 22.81
N GLU A 409 11.94 -8.60 23.30
CA GLU A 409 13.39 -8.70 23.30
C GLU A 409 13.91 -9.06 21.90
N VAL A 410 14.31 -8.01 21.17
CA VAL A 410 15.00 -8.15 19.88
C VAL A 410 16.49 -7.96 20.13
N ARG A 411 17.25 -9.04 20.06
CA ARG A 411 18.70 -9.06 20.19
C ARG A 411 19.28 -10.03 19.16
N ALA A 412 20.26 -9.55 18.37
CA ALA A 412 20.91 -10.34 17.35
C ALA A 412 22.05 -11.20 17.87
N GLY A 413 22.64 -10.78 18.99
CA GLY A 413 23.75 -11.52 19.61
C GLY A 413 24.27 -10.88 20.90
N ILE A 414 25.21 -11.60 21.56
CA ILE A 414 25.94 -11.12 22.73
C ILE A 414 27.42 -10.97 22.35
N PHE A 415 28.00 -9.84 22.72
CA PHE A 415 29.41 -9.58 22.59
C PHE A 415 30.07 -9.56 23.98
N THR A 416 31.04 -10.45 24.19
CA THR A 416 31.78 -10.60 25.45
C THR A 416 33.19 -10.00 25.39
N GLY A 417 33.55 -9.42 24.26
CA GLY A 417 34.83 -8.75 24.05
C GLY A 417 34.79 -7.26 24.36
N GLY A 418 35.89 -6.58 24.06
CA GLY A 418 36.05 -5.17 24.39
C GLY A 418 36.54 -4.94 25.83
N SER A 419 36.32 -3.73 26.32
CA SER A 419 36.63 -3.35 27.69
C SER A 419 35.55 -2.42 28.25
N GLN A 420 35.66 -2.05 29.52
CA GLN A 420 34.68 -1.16 30.13
C GLN A 420 34.61 0.17 29.38
N GLY A 421 33.40 0.52 28.90
CA GLY A 421 33.14 1.72 28.11
C GLY A 421 33.48 1.61 26.62
N HIS A 422 34.04 0.47 26.15
CA HIS A 422 34.56 0.34 24.80
C HIS A 422 34.09 -0.96 24.12
N VAL A 423 33.37 -0.82 23.03
CA VAL A 423 32.98 -1.93 22.15
C VAL A 423 33.49 -1.65 20.73
N PRO A 424 34.50 -2.43 20.26
CA PRO A 424 35.06 -2.26 18.93
C PRO A 424 34.05 -2.68 17.87
N LEU A 425 34.21 -2.15 16.66
CA LEU A 425 33.37 -2.50 15.52
C LEU A 425 33.49 -4.01 15.21
N LEU A 426 32.35 -4.68 15.03
CA LEU A 426 32.27 -6.13 14.83
C LEU A 426 33.02 -6.66 13.60
N PHE A 427 33.33 -5.80 12.66
CA PHE A 427 34.13 -6.12 11.47
C PHE A 427 35.46 -5.38 11.42
N GLY A 428 35.86 -4.69 12.49
CA GLY A 428 37.12 -3.94 12.58
C GLY A 428 37.28 -2.96 11.40
N ASP A 429 38.44 -2.98 10.75
CA ASP A 429 38.74 -2.10 9.59
C ASP A 429 37.83 -2.37 8.38
N ASN A 430 37.16 -3.50 8.33
CA ASN A 430 36.22 -3.83 7.26
C ASN A 430 34.78 -3.33 7.55
N TYR A 431 34.58 -2.65 8.67
CA TYR A 431 33.28 -2.05 8.96
C TYR A 431 32.90 -1.01 7.90
N SER A 432 31.68 -1.05 7.46
CA SER A 432 31.06 -0.03 6.61
C SER A 432 29.60 0.07 6.98
N TYR A 433 29.13 1.28 7.24
CA TYR A 433 27.72 1.52 7.53
C TYR A 433 26.83 1.00 6.41
N GLY A 434 25.88 0.13 6.76
CA GLY A 434 25.00 -0.51 5.78
C GLY A 434 25.71 -1.46 4.82
N ALA A 435 26.85 -2.05 5.19
CA ALA A 435 27.63 -2.93 4.31
C ALA A 435 26.87 -4.18 3.87
N ALA A 436 26.97 -4.47 2.58
CA ALA A 436 26.06 -5.35 1.87
C ALA A 436 26.32 -6.85 2.01
N GLN A 437 27.52 -7.29 2.35
CA GLN A 437 27.91 -8.64 1.94
C GLN A 437 28.49 -9.52 3.04
N THR A 438 28.69 -8.99 4.23
CA THR A 438 29.33 -9.72 5.32
C THR A 438 28.29 -10.23 6.30
N LYS A 439 28.23 -11.53 6.50
CA LYS A 439 27.42 -12.13 7.58
C LYS A 439 28.13 -11.92 8.92
N TYR A 440 27.39 -11.74 10.00
CA TYR A 440 27.98 -11.64 11.35
C TYR A 440 28.83 -12.86 11.70
N ALA A 441 28.51 -14.03 11.15
CA ALA A 441 29.34 -15.23 11.25
C ALA A 441 30.75 -15.07 10.59
N ASP A 442 30.96 -14.04 9.78
CA ASP A 442 32.29 -13.73 9.19
C ASP A 442 33.10 -12.75 10.03
N SER A 443 32.53 -12.20 11.09
CA SER A 443 33.22 -11.35 12.05
C SER A 443 34.45 -12.05 12.63
N PRO A 444 35.58 -11.34 12.77
CA PRO A 444 36.77 -11.91 13.44
C PRO A 444 36.51 -12.29 14.89
N TYR A 445 35.49 -11.73 15.52
CA TYR A 445 35.07 -12.06 16.89
C TYR A 445 34.18 -13.29 17.00
N TYR A 446 33.61 -13.74 15.90
CA TYR A 446 32.79 -14.98 15.87
C TYR A 446 33.62 -16.22 15.61
N LYS A 447 34.70 -16.09 14.79
CA LYS A 447 35.57 -17.19 14.36
C LYS A 447 36.81 -17.33 15.28
N GLY A 448 37.28 -18.56 15.45
CA GLY A 448 38.56 -18.86 16.09
C GLY A 448 38.47 -19.23 17.57
N SER A 449 39.66 -19.42 18.18
CA SER A 449 39.81 -19.87 19.59
C SER A 449 39.44 -18.80 20.63
N ASN A 450 39.40 -17.53 20.21
CA ASN A 450 39.07 -16.37 21.07
C ASN A 450 37.69 -15.81 20.73
N LYS A 451 36.73 -16.67 20.46
CA LYS A 451 35.34 -16.26 20.16
C LYS A 451 34.81 -15.37 21.26
N SER A 452 34.35 -14.19 20.88
CA SER A 452 33.72 -13.20 21.77
C SER A 452 32.40 -12.64 21.23
N LEU A 453 32.01 -13.01 20.01
CA LEU A 453 30.68 -12.73 19.46
C LEU A 453 29.87 -14.02 19.41
N TYR A 454 28.72 -14.00 20.02
CA TYR A 454 27.78 -15.11 20.07
C TYR A 454 26.50 -14.70 19.36
N LEU A 455 26.07 -15.52 18.39
CA LEU A 455 24.90 -15.29 17.56
C LEU A 455 23.87 -16.39 17.84
N GLY A 456 22.61 -16.04 17.72
CA GLY A 456 21.56 -17.03 17.94
C GLY A 456 21.25 -17.87 16.73
N ALA A 457 21.03 -19.17 16.98
CA ALA A 457 20.20 -20.01 16.15
C ALA A 457 18.77 -20.01 16.71
N GLN A 458 17.85 -20.65 16.01
CA GLN A 458 16.45 -20.76 16.44
C GLN A 458 16.33 -21.30 17.89
N PRO A 459 15.42 -20.77 18.71
CA PRO A 459 15.24 -21.20 20.11
C PRO A 459 14.95 -22.68 20.32
N THR A 460 14.42 -23.38 19.32
CA THR A 460 14.02 -24.81 19.45
C THR A 460 15.07 -25.79 18.99
N SER A 461 16.17 -25.38 18.32
CA SER A 461 17.15 -26.30 17.72
C SER A 461 18.57 -26.17 18.26
N GLY A 462 18.75 -25.68 19.48
CA GLY A 462 20.06 -25.58 20.12
C GLY A 462 20.49 -24.13 20.28
N ILE A 463 19.88 -23.46 21.24
CA ILE A 463 20.22 -22.09 21.63
C ILE A 463 21.66 -22.05 22.09
N GLU A 464 22.51 -21.28 21.43
CA GLU A 464 23.80 -20.94 21.99
C GLU A 464 23.58 -20.04 23.22
N THR A 465 24.07 -20.47 24.38
CA THR A 465 24.02 -19.70 25.63
C THR A 465 25.37 -19.10 25.95
N VAL A 466 25.35 -17.99 26.66
CA VAL A 466 26.53 -17.27 27.12
C VAL A 466 26.38 -17.00 28.61
N SER A 467 27.40 -17.30 29.38
CA SER A 467 27.42 -16.97 30.81
C SER A 467 27.70 -15.47 30.96
N VAL A 468 26.71 -14.70 31.44
CA VAL A 468 26.81 -13.28 31.72
C VAL A 468 26.57 -13.08 33.23
N ASN A 469 27.58 -12.56 33.94
CA ASN A 469 27.50 -12.37 35.40
C ASN A 469 27.06 -13.62 36.17
N GLY A 470 27.49 -14.80 35.71
CA GLY A 470 27.16 -16.11 36.33
C GLY A 470 25.77 -16.63 36.01
N LYS A 471 25.02 -15.96 35.10
CA LYS A 471 23.72 -16.42 34.62
C LYS A 471 23.83 -16.79 33.12
N GLU A 472 23.35 -17.96 32.77
CA GLU A 472 23.26 -18.38 31.36
C GLU A 472 22.17 -17.59 30.66
N MET A 473 22.53 -16.93 29.56
CA MET A 473 21.63 -16.16 28.71
C MET A 473 21.65 -16.71 27.27
N PRO A 474 20.51 -16.86 26.60
CA PRO A 474 20.48 -17.11 25.18
C PRO A 474 21.22 -16.02 24.41
N ALA A 475 22.03 -16.37 23.41
CA ALA A 475 22.75 -15.39 22.61
C ALA A 475 21.82 -14.42 21.88
N THR A 476 20.66 -14.91 21.45
CA THR A 476 19.63 -14.11 20.75
C THR A 476 18.42 -13.89 21.64
N GLY A 477 17.77 -12.75 21.52
CA GLY A 477 16.48 -12.49 22.17
C GLY A 477 15.38 -13.39 21.62
N ALA A 478 14.31 -13.59 22.41
CA ALA A 478 13.19 -14.45 22.05
C ALA A 478 12.48 -14.03 20.74
N CYS A 479 12.49 -12.73 20.44
CA CYS A 479 11.95 -12.15 19.18
C CYS A 479 13.07 -11.61 18.28
N GLY A 480 14.29 -12.12 18.44
CA GLY A 480 15.48 -11.55 17.82
C GLY A 480 15.77 -12.02 16.40
N VAL A 481 16.96 -11.65 15.95
CA VAL A 481 17.47 -11.98 14.62
C VAL A 481 18.18 -13.31 14.68
N TRP A 482 17.54 -14.37 14.20
CA TRP A 482 18.15 -15.71 14.18
C TRP A 482 18.84 -15.95 12.84
N GLN A 483 20.05 -16.46 12.90
CA GLN A 483 20.77 -16.87 11.71
C GLN A 483 20.08 -18.11 11.12
N GLU A 484 19.58 -18.05 9.90
CA GLU A 484 19.06 -19.20 9.15
C GLU A 484 17.62 -19.66 9.45
N TYR A 485 16.75 -18.87 10.11
CA TYR A 485 15.38 -19.31 10.37
C TYR A 485 14.29 -18.29 10.00
N TYR A 486 13.09 -18.82 9.64
CA TYR A 486 12.02 -18.05 9.02
C TYR A 486 11.17 -17.20 9.97
N GLU A 487 11.08 -17.53 11.25
CA GLU A 487 10.15 -16.88 12.20
C GLU A 487 10.77 -15.73 12.97
N SER A 488 12.00 -15.39 12.64
CA SER A 488 12.69 -14.23 13.20
C SER A 488 12.43 -12.97 12.37
N THR A 489 12.65 -11.80 12.99
CA THR A 489 12.72 -10.57 12.20
C THR A 489 13.96 -10.58 11.31
N LEU A 490 13.78 -10.17 10.05
CA LEU A 490 14.88 -10.01 9.10
C LEU A 490 15.67 -8.72 9.33
N THR A 491 15.12 -7.75 10.06
CA THR A 491 15.63 -6.38 10.13
C THR A 491 15.96 -5.90 11.54
N GLY A 492 15.68 -6.70 12.56
CA GLY A 492 15.76 -6.26 13.96
C GLY A 492 14.54 -5.49 14.47
N LEU A 493 13.49 -5.38 13.66
CA LEU A 493 12.29 -4.60 13.92
C LEU A 493 11.04 -5.42 13.60
N HIS A 494 9.92 -5.12 14.25
CA HIS A 494 8.63 -5.76 13.99
C HIS A 494 7.56 -4.73 13.64
N LEU A 495 6.57 -5.13 12.85
CA LEU A 495 5.40 -4.32 12.57
C LEU A 495 4.55 -4.15 13.84
N ARG A 496 4.02 -2.94 14.08
CA ARG A 496 2.99 -2.66 15.08
C ARG A 496 1.69 -2.21 14.44
N LYS A 497 1.77 -1.31 13.46
CA LYS A 497 0.59 -0.73 12.81
C LYS A 497 -0.38 -1.83 12.33
N TYR A 498 -1.65 -1.67 12.67
CA TYR A 498 -2.73 -2.62 12.41
C TYR A 498 -2.69 -3.93 13.23
N LEU A 499 -1.68 -4.20 14.04
CA LEU A 499 -1.76 -5.34 14.95
C LEU A 499 -2.61 -4.98 16.18
N ASP A 500 -3.55 -5.85 16.52
CA ASP A 500 -4.41 -5.67 17.70
C ASP A 500 -3.63 -5.98 18.98
N GLU A 501 -3.32 -4.94 19.76
CA GLU A 501 -2.60 -5.06 21.04
C GLU A 501 -3.41 -5.76 22.14
N ASN A 502 -4.73 -5.84 21.99
CA ASN A 502 -5.62 -6.45 22.97
C ASN A 502 -6.00 -7.89 22.61
N LYS A 503 -5.56 -8.39 21.46
CA LYS A 503 -5.91 -9.73 21.00
C LYS A 503 -5.24 -10.81 21.86
N VAL A 504 -6.05 -11.69 22.40
CA VAL A 504 -5.55 -12.82 23.21
C VAL A 504 -4.94 -13.89 22.32
N ILE A 505 -3.94 -14.61 22.85
CA ILE A 505 -3.12 -15.55 22.08
C ILE A 505 -3.95 -16.64 21.38
N GLU A 506 -5.02 -17.11 21.99
CA GLU A 506 -5.91 -18.16 21.45
C GLU A 506 -6.64 -17.71 20.18
N ASN A 507 -6.77 -16.39 20.01
CA ASN A 507 -7.39 -15.76 18.85
C ASN A 507 -6.38 -15.32 17.79
N ILE A 508 -5.08 -15.58 18.00
CA ILE A 508 -4.06 -15.34 16.99
C ILE A 508 -3.84 -16.62 16.21
N GLY A 509 -4.05 -16.57 14.93
CA GLY A 509 -3.90 -17.75 14.08
C GLY A 509 -4.21 -17.40 12.64
N GLU A 510 -3.89 -18.34 11.78
CA GLU A 510 -4.19 -18.23 10.36
C GLU A 510 -5.69 -18.04 10.13
N GLY A 511 -6.08 -16.98 9.42
CA GLY A 511 -7.49 -16.67 9.15
C GLY A 511 -8.31 -16.26 10.36
N LYS A 512 -7.70 -15.74 11.42
CA LYS A 512 -8.40 -15.25 12.61
C LYS A 512 -8.33 -13.75 12.81
N SER A 513 -7.63 -13.03 11.96
CA SER A 513 -7.53 -11.58 12.04
C SER A 513 -8.76 -10.92 11.43
N ASP A 514 -9.40 -10.07 12.20
CA ASP A 514 -10.57 -9.25 11.83
C ASP A 514 -10.27 -7.75 11.87
N GLN A 515 -9.00 -7.39 11.92
CA GLN A 515 -8.54 -6.01 11.86
C GLN A 515 -9.03 -5.33 10.57
N PRO A 516 -9.72 -4.19 10.64
CA PRO A 516 -10.17 -3.47 9.45
C PRO A 516 -8.98 -2.90 8.67
N PHE A 517 -9.13 -2.81 7.34
CA PHE A 517 -8.18 -2.11 6.47
C PHE A 517 -8.74 -0.77 6.05
N ILE A 518 -8.03 0.31 6.32
CA ILE A 518 -8.45 1.67 5.93
C ILE A 518 -8.04 1.90 4.48
N LEU A 519 -9.02 1.94 3.58
CA LEU A 519 -8.81 2.16 2.15
C LEU A 519 -8.55 3.63 1.81
N MET A 520 -9.21 4.53 2.55
CA MET A 520 -9.10 5.98 2.39
C MET A 520 -9.37 6.66 3.72
N ARG A 521 -8.53 7.62 4.11
CA ARG A 521 -8.69 8.42 5.32
C ARG A 521 -8.34 9.88 5.09
N TYR A 522 -8.74 10.74 6.02
CA TYR A 522 -8.61 12.19 5.87
C TYR A 522 -7.16 12.66 5.69
N ALA A 523 -6.19 12.03 6.35
CA ALA A 523 -4.78 12.36 6.14
C ALA A 523 -4.32 12.13 4.68
N ASP A 524 -4.86 11.13 3.96
CA ASP A 524 -4.55 10.92 2.55
C ASP A 524 -5.04 12.09 1.68
N VAL A 525 -6.24 12.61 2.01
CA VAL A 525 -6.81 13.80 1.34
C VAL A 525 -5.97 15.05 1.60
N LEU A 526 -5.54 15.27 2.85
CA LEU A 526 -4.65 16.38 3.20
C LEU A 526 -3.34 16.33 2.41
N LEU A 527 -2.75 15.15 2.32
CA LEU A 527 -1.50 14.92 1.60
C LEU A 527 -1.69 15.05 0.08
N ALA A 528 -2.83 14.62 -0.46
CA ALA A 528 -3.14 14.80 -1.87
C ALA A 528 -3.31 16.28 -2.23
N ALA A 529 -4.00 17.06 -1.40
CA ALA A 529 -4.12 18.50 -1.55
C ALA A 529 -2.75 19.19 -1.51
N ALA A 530 -1.91 18.84 -0.53
CA ALA A 530 -0.58 19.43 -0.35
C ALA A 530 0.33 19.12 -1.55
N GLU A 531 0.35 17.89 -2.04
CA GLU A 531 1.18 17.52 -3.19
C GLU A 531 0.70 18.20 -4.47
N ALA A 532 -0.61 18.19 -4.74
CA ALA A 532 -1.17 18.86 -5.90
C ALA A 532 -0.90 20.38 -5.89
N ALA A 533 -1.01 21.02 -4.72
CA ALA A 533 -0.70 22.44 -4.54
C ALA A 533 0.75 22.78 -4.89
N VAL A 534 1.70 22.02 -4.34
CA VAL A 534 3.13 22.23 -4.60
C VAL A 534 3.47 21.97 -6.06
N GLU A 535 2.90 20.91 -6.68
CA GLU A 535 3.14 20.59 -8.09
C GLU A 535 2.60 21.66 -9.04
N LEU A 536 1.42 22.22 -8.74
CA LEU A 536 0.84 23.35 -9.48
C LEU A 536 1.67 24.62 -9.31
N ALA A 537 2.11 24.92 -8.08
CA ALA A 537 2.95 26.09 -7.81
C ALA A 537 4.29 26.02 -8.54
N ILE A 538 4.96 24.85 -8.54
CA ILE A 538 6.19 24.62 -9.31
C ILE A 538 5.95 24.82 -10.82
N ALA A 539 4.78 24.43 -11.32
CA ALA A 539 4.40 24.64 -12.71
C ALA A 539 3.96 26.09 -13.03
N GLY A 540 3.93 27.00 -12.04
CA GLY A 540 3.50 28.39 -12.20
C GLY A 540 1.98 28.53 -12.42
N VAL A 541 1.19 27.53 -12.07
CA VAL A 541 -0.26 27.56 -12.19
C VAL A 541 -0.85 28.29 -10.97
N PRO A 542 -1.73 29.30 -11.17
CA PRO A 542 -2.38 29.98 -10.06
C PRO A 542 -3.32 29.03 -9.30
N CYS A 543 -3.62 29.35 -8.03
CA CYS A 543 -4.57 28.57 -7.26
C CYS A 543 -5.91 28.40 -8.01
N PRO A 544 -6.40 27.16 -8.19
CA PRO A 544 -7.64 26.93 -8.93
C PRO A 544 -8.91 27.33 -8.17
N ILE A 545 -8.78 27.66 -6.87
CA ILE A 545 -9.89 28.14 -6.02
C ILE A 545 -9.65 29.64 -5.75
N GLN A 546 -10.60 30.47 -6.17
CA GLN A 546 -10.47 31.91 -6.06
C GLN A 546 -10.38 32.37 -4.60
N GLY A 547 -9.38 33.22 -4.32
CA GLY A 547 -9.17 33.79 -2.98
C GLY A 547 -8.43 32.88 -1.99
N GLU A 548 -7.97 31.71 -2.43
CA GLU A 548 -7.23 30.77 -1.62
C GLU A 548 -5.72 30.82 -1.94
N ASP A 549 -4.90 30.69 -0.93
CA ASP A 549 -3.45 30.44 -1.06
C ASP A 549 -3.18 28.94 -0.92
N MET A 550 -2.99 28.26 -2.02
CA MET A 550 -2.81 26.80 -2.02
C MET A 550 -1.54 26.33 -1.30
N LEU A 551 -0.48 27.16 -1.24
CA LEU A 551 0.74 26.78 -0.50
C LEU A 551 0.57 26.97 1.01
N ALA A 552 -0.22 27.95 1.43
CA ALA A 552 -0.63 28.10 2.82
C ALA A 552 -1.49 26.91 3.26
N VAL A 553 -2.48 26.51 2.45
CA VAL A 553 -3.29 25.31 2.70
C VAL A 553 -2.43 24.04 2.79
N ALA A 554 -1.48 23.88 1.87
CA ALA A 554 -0.56 22.75 1.89
C ALA A 554 0.31 22.72 3.15
N THR A 555 0.80 23.89 3.58
CA THR A 555 1.61 24.02 4.81
C THR A 555 0.80 23.64 6.04
N GLU A 556 -0.43 24.13 6.15
CA GLU A 556 -1.35 23.81 7.23
C GLU A 556 -1.66 22.31 7.26
N ALA A 557 -2.00 21.71 6.14
CA ALA A 557 -2.28 20.28 6.02
C ALA A 557 -1.11 19.40 6.48
N ILE A 558 0.11 19.73 6.10
CA ILE A 558 1.30 19.01 6.56
C ILE A 558 1.51 19.22 8.08
N ASN A 559 1.35 20.45 8.58
CA ASN A 559 1.53 20.73 9.99
C ASN A 559 0.45 20.07 10.87
N ASP A 560 -0.77 19.97 10.42
CA ASP A 560 -1.84 19.24 11.15
C ASP A 560 -1.48 17.75 11.33
N ILE A 561 -0.96 17.13 10.28
CA ILE A 561 -0.49 15.74 10.33
C ILE A 561 0.69 15.62 11.29
N ARG A 562 1.69 16.49 11.17
CA ARG A 562 2.89 16.49 12.01
C ARG A 562 2.56 16.73 13.47
N GLN A 563 1.66 17.68 13.78
CA GLN A 563 1.18 17.94 15.14
C GLN A 563 0.52 16.69 15.74
N ARG A 564 -0.42 16.05 15.01
CA ARG A 564 -1.07 14.83 15.48
C ARG A 564 -0.06 13.70 15.71
N ALA A 565 0.95 13.58 14.86
CA ALA A 565 2.00 12.58 14.92
C ALA A 565 3.04 12.82 16.04
N GLY A 566 3.04 14.01 16.65
CA GLY A 566 4.05 14.44 17.63
C GLY A 566 5.41 14.77 16.99
N ALA A 567 5.41 15.09 15.70
CA ALA A 567 6.59 15.53 14.96
C ALA A 567 6.76 17.07 15.04
N ASP A 568 7.96 17.56 14.81
CA ASP A 568 8.24 19.01 14.77
C ASP A 568 7.47 19.65 13.60
N LEU A 569 6.87 20.80 13.85
CA LEU A 569 6.18 21.55 12.81
C LEU A 569 7.18 22.16 11.80
N LEU A 570 6.73 22.38 10.58
CA LEU A 570 7.49 23.12 9.59
C LEU A 570 7.72 24.55 10.12
N THR A 571 8.98 24.95 10.20
CA THR A 571 9.37 26.30 10.66
C THR A 571 9.17 27.38 9.59
N GLN A 572 9.08 26.95 8.34
CA GLN A 572 8.80 27.79 7.17
C GLN A 572 7.68 27.18 6.34
N GLY A 573 6.88 28.02 5.69
CA GLY A 573 5.85 27.56 4.76
C GLY A 573 6.44 26.88 3.54
N LEU A 574 5.66 26.00 2.92
CA LEU A 574 6.01 25.37 1.66
C LEU A 574 6.08 26.41 0.55
N THR A 575 6.99 26.20 -0.39
CA THR A 575 7.28 27.08 -1.51
C THR A 575 7.21 26.31 -2.84
N ALA A 576 7.26 27.03 -3.96
CA ALA A 576 7.17 26.46 -5.30
C ALA A 576 8.52 25.85 -5.75
N ASP A 577 9.02 24.86 -5.01
CA ASP A 577 10.33 24.25 -5.25
C ASP A 577 10.37 22.75 -4.96
N GLU A 578 11.49 22.12 -5.34
CA GLU A 578 11.70 20.69 -5.13
C GLU A 578 11.92 20.31 -3.67
N ILE A 579 12.37 21.23 -2.81
CA ILE A 579 12.52 21.00 -1.38
C ILE A 579 11.13 20.76 -0.77
N SER A 580 10.19 21.66 -1.07
CA SER A 580 8.80 21.54 -0.63
C SER A 580 8.13 20.26 -1.14
N ARG A 581 8.37 19.89 -2.42
CA ARG A 581 7.91 18.61 -2.98
C ARG A 581 8.43 17.43 -2.14
N ASN A 582 9.72 17.41 -1.82
CA ASN A 582 10.34 16.33 -1.07
C ASN A 582 9.83 16.26 0.37
N ILE A 583 9.55 17.40 1.00
CA ILE A 583 8.90 17.47 2.33
C ILE A 583 7.53 16.78 2.27
N VAL A 584 6.68 17.14 1.30
CA VAL A 584 5.33 16.56 1.17
C VAL A 584 5.42 15.03 0.89
N ARG A 585 6.28 14.62 -0.03
CA ARG A 585 6.48 13.19 -0.37
C ARG A 585 7.00 12.38 0.82
N ARG A 586 7.95 12.92 1.57
CA ARG A 586 8.46 12.29 2.80
C ARG A 586 7.36 12.15 3.84
N GLU A 587 6.59 13.22 4.08
CA GLU A 587 5.48 13.18 5.04
C GLU A 587 4.40 12.17 4.60
N ARG A 588 4.05 12.12 3.31
CA ARG A 588 3.11 11.14 2.76
C ARG A 588 3.59 9.70 2.99
N ARG A 589 4.86 9.42 2.76
CA ARG A 589 5.44 8.08 2.98
C ARG A 589 5.46 7.69 4.46
N LYS A 590 5.79 8.61 5.35
CA LYS A 590 5.72 8.38 6.81
C LYS A 590 4.27 8.10 7.23
N GLU A 591 3.36 8.99 6.86
CA GLU A 591 1.98 8.96 7.34
C GLU A 591 1.20 7.74 6.82
N LEU A 592 1.30 7.46 5.53
CA LEU A 592 0.54 6.39 4.88
C LEU A 592 1.29 5.04 4.80
N ALA A 593 2.38 4.91 5.55
CA ALA A 593 3.14 3.65 5.59
C ALA A 593 2.24 2.46 5.96
N PHE A 594 2.47 1.32 5.33
CA PHE A 594 1.72 0.06 5.48
C PHE A 594 0.23 0.12 5.06
N GLU A 595 -0.19 1.19 4.37
CA GLU A 595 -1.54 1.32 3.80
C GLU A 595 -1.57 1.00 2.29
N HIS A 596 -0.55 0.34 1.77
CA HIS A 596 -0.37 -0.07 0.38
C HIS A 596 -0.33 1.09 -0.64
N LYS A 597 -0.12 2.34 -0.16
CA LYS A 597 -0.06 3.54 -1.02
C LYS A 597 1.33 3.77 -1.62
N THR A 598 2.39 3.57 -0.85
CA THR A 598 3.78 3.91 -1.24
C THR A 598 4.24 3.23 -2.52
N LYS A 599 3.84 1.97 -2.76
CA LYS A 599 4.13 1.28 -4.02
C LYS A 599 3.68 2.07 -5.25
N TRP A 600 2.47 2.63 -5.18
CA TRP A 600 1.90 3.40 -6.28
C TRP A 600 2.47 4.82 -6.36
N ASP A 601 2.80 5.41 -5.22
CA ASP A 601 3.48 6.71 -5.14
C ASP A 601 4.87 6.65 -5.79
N LEU A 602 5.69 5.67 -5.44
CA LEU A 602 7.01 5.47 -6.05
C LEU A 602 6.92 5.24 -7.57
N ARG A 603 5.89 4.49 -8.00
CA ARG A 603 5.63 4.25 -9.43
C ARG A 603 5.24 5.53 -10.16
N ARG A 604 4.29 6.32 -9.64
CA ARG A 604 3.84 7.56 -10.30
C ARG A 604 4.90 8.66 -10.31
N TRP A 605 5.80 8.68 -9.32
CA TRP A 605 6.95 9.60 -9.28
C TRP A 605 8.11 9.16 -10.17
N ARG A 606 8.09 7.93 -10.70
CA ARG A 606 9.15 7.35 -11.54
C ARG A 606 10.54 7.31 -10.87
N VAL A 607 10.61 6.91 -9.60
CA VAL A 607 11.82 6.96 -8.77
C VAL A 607 12.41 5.61 -8.41
N GLN A 608 11.85 4.48 -8.92
CA GLN A 608 12.29 3.14 -8.51
C GLN A 608 13.38 2.51 -9.39
N HIS A 609 13.67 3.07 -10.56
CA HIS A 609 14.67 2.51 -11.48
C HIS A 609 16.05 3.13 -11.27
N GLU A 610 17.11 2.40 -11.60
CA GLU A 610 18.47 2.91 -11.57
C GLU A 610 18.61 4.14 -12.48
N GLY A 611 19.28 5.18 -11.97
CA GLY A 611 19.45 6.44 -12.69
C GLY A 611 18.22 7.34 -12.71
N ALA A 612 17.22 7.08 -11.87
CA ALA A 612 16.14 8.04 -11.65
C ALA A 612 16.69 9.39 -11.22
N LYS A 613 16.14 10.47 -11.80
CA LYS A 613 16.61 11.84 -11.50
C LYS A 613 16.28 12.28 -10.09
N GLU A 614 15.20 11.76 -9.52
CA GLU A 614 14.80 12.00 -8.15
C GLU A 614 15.18 10.81 -7.29
N LEU A 615 15.47 11.07 -6.03
CA LEU A 615 15.89 10.04 -5.11
C LEU A 615 14.71 9.11 -4.76
N PHE A 616 14.99 7.83 -4.70
CA PHE A 616 14.04 6.76 -4.37
C PHE A 616 13.20 7.06 -3.11
N TRP A 617 13.77 7.77 -2.16
CA TRP A 617 13.10 8.11 -0.89
C TRP A 617 12.42 9.48 -0.87
N GLY A 618 12.63 10.33 -1.87
CA GLY A 618 12.35 11.76 -1.73
C GLY A 618 13.19 12.44 -0.64
N VAL A 619 14.37 11.87 -0.31
CA VAL A 619 15.38 12.39 0.61
C VAL A 619 16.73 12.30 -0.09
N GLU A 620 17.59 13.27 0.12
CA GLU A 620 18.94 13.38 -0.48
C GLU A 620 19.95 12.31 0.02
N LYS A 621 19.51 11.16 0.41
CA LYS A 621 20.45 10.06 0.64
C LYS A 621 20.66 9.38 -0.68
N ASP A 622 21.88 9.48 -1.18
CA ASP A 622 22.36 8.58 -2.21
C ASP A 622 21.95 7.19 -1.78
N ALA A 623 20.94 6.71 -2.44
CA ALA A 623 20.50 5.37 -2.15
C ALA A 623 21.58 4.45 -2.71
N GLY A 624 22.68 4.27 -2.00
CA GLY A 624 23.60 3.15 -2.16
C GLY A 624 22.88 1.81 -2.01
N ILE A 625 21.54 1.85 -2.18
CA ILE A 625 20.62 0.72 -2.21
C ILE A 625 20.80 -0.09 -3.50
N PHE A 626 21.16 0.52 -4.62
CA PHE A 626 21.43 -0.22 -5.85
C PHE A 626 22.75 -0.97 -5.72
N SER A 627 22.68 -2.29 -5.71
CA SER A 627 23.85 -3.16 -5.58
C SER A 627 24.51 -3.47 -6.91
N SER A 628 23.74 -3.54 -7.98
CA SER A 628 24.22 -3.80 -9.33
C SER A 628 23.10 -3.52 -10.35
N GLY A 629 23.25 -2.52 -11.20
CA GLY A 629 22.26 -2.16 -12.20
C GLY A 629 20.90 -1.89 -11.55
N SER A 630 19.86 -2.56 -12.02
CA SER A 630 18.48 -2.43 -11.50
C SER A 630 18.23 -3.08 -10.14
N LYS A 631 19.22 -3.70 -9.52
CA LYS A 631 19.09 -4.43 -8.26
C LYS A 631 19.40 -3.55 -7.06
N TYR A 632 18.56 -3.65 -6.03
CA TYR A 632 18.69 -2.88 -4.81
C TYR A 632 18.33 -3.70 -3.56
N ARG A 633 18.85 -3.26 -2.40
CA ARG A 633 18.65 -3.89 -1.09
C ARG A 633 18.27 -2.84 -0.06
N PHE A 634 17.59 -3.30 0.99
CA PHE A 634 17.27 -2.49 2.16
C PHE A 634 18.15 -2.87 3.34
N ARG A 635 18.26 -1.94 4.28
CA ARG A 635 19.10 -2.08 5.47
C ARG A 635 18.27 -2.51 6.67
N ALA A 636 18.94 -3.19 7.58
CA ALA A 636 18.47 -3.63 8.88
C ALA A 636 19.22 -2.88 9.99
N LEU A 637 18.62 -2.87 11.17
CA LEU A 637 19.20 -2.31 12.39
C LEU A 637 19.22 -3.41 13.46
N TYR A 638 20.40 -3.93 13.73
CA TYR A 638 20.56 -5.10 14.62
C TYR A 638 21.04 -4.69 16.00
N PRO A 639 20.23 -4.90 17.06
CA PRO A 639 20.65 -4.67 18.43
C PRO A 639 21.52 -5.83 18.94
N PHE A 640 22.62 -5.50 19.59
CA PHE A 640 23.54 -6.41 20.29
C PHE A 640 23.65 -6.01 21.76
N TYR A 641 23.98 -6.98 22.61
CA TYR A 641 24.26 -6.74 24.01
C TYR A 641 25.75 -6.98 24.32
N SER A 642 26.40 -6.02 24.98
CA SER A 642 27.77 -6.13 25.49
C SER A 642 27.72 -6.61 26.94
N SER A 643 28.17 -7.82 27.20
CA SER A 643 28.20 -8.39 28.55
C SER A 643 29.25 -7.74 29.48
N VAL A 644 30.30 -7.16 28.90
CA VAL A 644 31.33 -6.44 29.67
C VAL A 644 30.83 -5.09 30.18
N ASN A 645 29.95 -4.46 29.40
CA ASN A 645 29.45 -3.11 29.68
C ASN A 645 28.05 -3.11 30.30
N ASP A 646 27.35 -4.23 30.29
CA ASP A 646 25.92 -4.33 30.67
C ASP A 646 25.08 -3.30 29.89
N LYS A 647 25.35 -3.16 28.57
CA LYS A 647 24.75 -2.18 27.67
C LYS A 647 24.50 -2.76 26.30
N TYR A 648 23.63 -2.06 25.58
CA TYR A 648 23.31 -2.40 24.20
C TYR A 648 24.07 -1.51 23.22
N PHE A 649 24.25 -2.02 21.99
CA PHE A 649 24.76 -1.26 20.85
C PHE A 649 24.06 -1.72 19.59
N PHE A 650 24.12 -0.91 18.54
CA PHE A 650 23.48 -1.21 17.26
C PHE A 650 24.48 -1.29 16.13
N ASP A 651 24.21 -2.18 15.20
CA ASP A 651 24.92 -2.25 13.93
C ASP A 651 23.93 -2.17 12.77
N ALA A 652 24.27 -1.37 11.75
CA ALA A 652 23.46 -1.21 10.55
C ALA A 652 24.06 -2.04 9.42
N HIS A 653 23.27 -2.94 8.87
CA HIS A 653 23.69 -3.83 7.80
C HIS A 653 22.63 -3.96 6.72
N PHE A 654 23.02 -4.30 5.48
CA PHE A 654 22.04 -4.85 4.55
C PHE A 654 21.44 -6.14 5.14
N ILE A 655 20.17 -6.38 4.84
CA ILE A 655 19.48 -7.59 5.30
C ILE A 655 20.27 -8.80 4.78
N ASN A 656 20.80 -9.60 5.68
CA ASN A 656 21.69 -10.69 5.34
C ASN A 656 21.23 -12.08 5.83
N VAL A 657 20.25 -12.14 6.72
CA VAL A 657 19.68 -13.40 7.24
C VAL A 657 18.90 -14.14 6.15
N SER A 658 18.12 -13.41 5.39
CA SER A 658 17.47 -13.87 4.16
C SER A 658 17.60 -12.73 3.16
N PRO A 659 18.72 -12.64 2.42
CA PRO A 659 18.99 -11.46 1.61
C PRO A 659 17.91 -11.26 0.56
N LYS A 660 17.21 -10.14 0.69
CA LYS A 660 16.19 -9.68 -0.26
C LYS A 660 16.85 -8.69 -1.22
N GLU A 661 17.14 -9.17 -2.43
CA GLU A 661 17.62 -8.33 -3.52
C GLU A 661 16.47 -8.08 -4.48
N PHE A 662 15.97 -6.87 -4.46
CA PHE A 662 14.86 -6.44 -5.32
C PHE A 662 15.41 -5.99 -6.67
N GLU A 663 14.57 -6.04 -7.69
CA GLU A 663 14.87 -5.56 -9.03
C GLU A 663 13.73 -4.68 -9.53
N TYR A 664 14.06 -3.56 -10.19
CA TYR A 664 13.08 -2.71 -10.84
C TYR A 664 13.68 -2.03 -12.07
N ASN A 665 13.05 -2.24 -13.22
CA ASN A 665 13.46 -1.67 -14.49
C ASN A 665 12.43 -0.64 -14.98
N VAL A 666 12.82 0.23 -15.90
CA VAL A 666 11.91 1.21 -16.53
C VAL A 666 10.66 0.54 -17.12
N ILE A 667 10.83 -0.64 -17.69
CA ILE A 667 9.70 -1.41 -18.28
C ILE A 667 8.65 -1.80 -17.24
N ASP A 668 9.01 -1.89 -15.96
CA ASP A 668 8.13 -2.34 -14.88
C ASP A 668 7.13 -1.28 -14.42
N TYR A 669 7.25 -0.04 -14.92
CA TYR A 669 6.26 1.01 -14.64
C TYR A 669 4.88 0.77 -15.25
N TYR A 670 4.81 -0.01 -16.33
CA TYR A 670 3.55 -0.50 -16.87
C TYR A 670 3.54 -2.03 -16.88
N PHE A 671 2.44 -2.61 -16.45
CA PHE A 671 2.27 -4.07 -16.47
C PHE A 671 2.07 -4.56 -17.91
N SER A 672 2.49 -5.78 -18.18
CA SER A 672 2.09 -6.50 -19.39
C SER A 672 0.57 -6.65 -19.44
N ILE A 673 -0.01 -6.52 -20.62
CA ILE A 673 -1.39 -6.97 -20.82
C ILE A 673 -1.41 -8.49 -20.64
N PRO A 674 -2.39 -9.07 -19.92
CA PRO A 674 -2.44 -10.52 -19.72
C PRO A 674 -2.35 -11.29 -21.03
N SER A 675 -1.48 -12.31 -21.07
CA SER A 675 -1.14 -13.05 -22.28
C SER A 675 -2.37 -13.68 -22.94
N ASP A 676 -3.29 -14.15 -22.11
CA ASP A 676 -4.56 -14.73 -22.56
C ASP A 676 -5.44 -13.72 -23.31
N GLU A 677 -5.47 -12.45 -22.87
CA GLU A 677 -6.27 -11.42 -23.53
C GLU A 677 -5.68 -11.03 -24.88
N VAL A 678 -4.35 -10.91 -24.95
CA VAL A 678 -3.65 -10.64 -26.22
C VAL A 678 -3.84 -11.77 -27.22
N SER A 679 -3.83 -13.03 -26.76
CA SER A 679 -3.97 -14.21 -27.63
C SER A 679 -5.40 -14.46 -28.10
N LYS A 680 -6.40 -14.09 -27.28
CA LYS A 680 -7.83 -14.28 -27.59
C LYS A 680 -8.44 -13.19 -28.45
N SER A 681 -7.83 -12.00 -28.50
CA SER A 681 -8.39 -10.84 -29.18
C SER A 681 -7.51 -10.36 -30.34
N GLU A 682 -8.13 -10.18 -31.50
CA GLU A 682 -7.48 -9.55 -32.66
C GLU A 682 -7.23 -8.05 -32.44
N TYR A 683 -7.89 -7.42 -31.46
CA TYR A 683 -7.92 -5.98 -31.24
C TYR A 683 -7.00 -5.53 -30.10
N ILE A 684 -6.61 -6.43 -29.19
CA ILE A 684 -5.79 -6.12 -28.02
C ILE A 684 -4.33 -6.47 -28.31
N ASP A 685 -3.47 -5.47 -28.17
CA ASP A 685 -2.02 -5.60 -28.31
C ASP A 685 -1.29 -5.53 -26.95
N GLN A 686 -0.09 -6.08 -26.91
CA GLN A 686 0.80 -6.01 -25.76
C GLN A 686 1.30 -4.58 -25.56
N GLN A 687 1.94 -4.32 -24.42
CA GLN A 687 2.64 -3.03 -24.19
C GLN A 687 3.72 -2.79 -25.25
N PRO A 688 3.88 -1.55 -25.72
CA PRO A 688 4.82 -1.22 -26.81
C PRO A 688 6.27 -1.63 -26.58
N ASN A 689 6.68 -1.80 -25.30
CA ASN A 689 8.06 -2.13 -24.94
C ASN A 689 8.24 -3.60 -24.52
N ARG A 690 7.28 -4.49 -24.83
CA ARG A 690 7.30 -5.91 -24.43
C ARG A 690 7.03 -6.85 -25.58
#